data_49c6301864bb98ef80803048a4f3e213
#
_entry.id   49c6301864bb98ef80803048a4f3e213
#
_cell.length_a   1.000
_cell.length_b   1.000
_cell.length_c   1.000
_cell.angle_alpha   90.00
_cell.angle_beta   90.00
_cell.angle_gamma   90.00
#
_symmetry.space_group_name_H-M   'P 1'
#
loop_
_entity.id
_entity.type
_entity.pdbx_description
1 polymer ?
#
loop_
_entity_poly.entity_id
_entity_poly.type
_entity_poly.pdbx_seq_one_letter_code
_entity_poly.pdbx_strand_id
1 'polypeptide(L)'
;MKHKSIFFLLSLIFSSFCLSAQELPKEVVWQEIEGVNVPIPPQTHPRLYVRSSDLPALKERLKTPQAQQTLSLMKELSKDRTPAEEAAVTNRGFRYYYEMRGVTSRVQLQALDYLLEGDKRLARRAITAMLDTLQRASFGTRSDLSRASGAMLITGAMVYDWCYDQMKSSEKQAYIKEFIRLAKSMECGYPPRNNQPIAGHPSEWMIMRDMLSAGIAIYDEYPDMYNHVITMLYRDYIPARNYFYEGQNYHQGTNYVHVRFACDLFPLWILDKMGAGSIYSSSARFVLYDIIYRRRPDGVLMPAGDDYPQNRPALLTMPTPMFLASSYYKDEYLAYEFERNPRLDKSGNESMNHCLIYELLWRDYTLKGKAPDDLPLTRYSGTPYGWMIARTGWDANCVIAEMKINEQFVGNHQHMDGGSFQIYHKGPLAIDAGAYSGSSGGYNSPNNKNYFKRTIAHNSLLVYDPDEKFGCWNYGGGGKTRFATNDGGQRMCGEGWKTCNSLDSLLSEEYTVGKVLAHGFGPDAQAPDYSYLKGDITQAYTRKVKEAKRSFVFLNLKSETVPAALIVYDKVSASSPDFRKYWLLHSIEEPTLEGNTFTVRRTKDGDSGMLHNTVLLPQADNLRIDKVGGPGKENWVFGTNYPNDAVAPYLDNANERGAWRVEVSPVAPAVTDNFLNVIQVADNRCNRLNAVQRIEDDRIVGVQLADRVVTFARSSEPLQKDFTLTVNGTGTYKFVITDLKAGNWQVKKDGCIFIPLTEVQASDGVLTFEGSAGSYEFCR
;
A
#
# COMPACT_ATOMS: atom_id res chain seq x y z
N MET A 1 57.16 9.49 19.41
CA MET A 1 56.51 8.84 18.26
C MET A 1 55.02 9.19 18.34
N LYS A 2 54.53 9.88 17.29
CA LYS A 2 53.25 10.57 17.31
C LYS A 2 52.10 9.62 16.92
N HIS A 3 51.12 9.42 17.80
CA HIS A 3 49.84 8.84 17.42
C HIS A 3 48.89 9.93 16.94
N LYS A 4 48.46 9.83 15.70
CA LYS A 4 47.42 10.69 15.11
C LYS A 4 46.05 10.07 15.43
N SER A 5 45.30 10.77 16.24
CA SER A 5 43.86 10.52 16.41
C SER A 5 43.12 11.11 15.22
N ILE A 6 42.36 10.30 14.50
CA ILE A 6 41.41 10.74 13.44
C ILE A 6 40.06 10.99 14.12
N PHE A 7 39.70 12.26 14.23
CA PHE A 7 38.36 12.69 14.59
C PHE A 7 37.47 12.56 13.35
N PHE A 8 36.46 11.69 13.41
CA PHE A 8 35.32 11.71 12.48
C PHE A 8 34.32 12.74 13.00
N LEU A 9 34.22 13.86 12.30
CA LEU A 9 33.18 14.86 12.49
C LEU A 9 31.92 14.32 11.79
N LEU A 10 30.94 13.81 12.55
CA LEU A 10 29.57 13.66 12.08
C LEU A 10 28.88 15.03 12.19
N SER A 11 28.68 15.67 11.07
CA SER A 11 27.87 16.89 10.99
C SER A 11 26.40 16.52 11.13
N LEU A 12 25.75 16.98 12.21
CA LEU A 12 24.31 17.07 12.33
C LEU A 12 23.75 17.95 11.20
N ILE A 13 23.03 17.34 10.28
CA ILE A 13 22.22 18.08 9.31
C ILE A 13 20.82 18.19 9.91
N PHE A 14 20.55 19.31 10.55
CA PHE A 14 19.18 19.80 10.70
C PHE A 14 18.65 20.12 9.30
N SER A 15 17.84 19.24 8.74
CA SER A 15 17.12 19.57 7.52
C SER A 15 15.99 20.53 7.84
N SER A 16 16.31 21.81 7.82
CA SER A 16 15.33 22.83 7.50
C SER A 16 14.76 22.46 6.13
N PHE A 17 13.46 22.29 6.04
CA PHE A 17 12.76 22.17 4.76
C PHE A 17 12.92 23.48 3.97
N CYS A 18 14.07 23.66 3.36
CA CYS A 18 14.17 24.42 2.14
C CYS A 18 13.83 23.44 1.02
N LEU A 19 12.69 23.64 0.36
CA LEU A 19 12.51 23.18 -1.01
C LEU A 19 13.70 23.70 -1.79
N SER A 20 14.74 22.88 -1.93
CA SER A 20 15.80 23.19 -2.89
C SER A 20 15.11 23.18 -4.23
N ALA A 21 15.07 24.33 -4.87
CA ALA A 21 14.66 24.43 -6.27
C ALA A 21 15.54 23.42 -7.03
N GLN A 22 14.97 22.30 -7.42
CA GLN A 22 15.66 21.31 -8.24
C GLN A 22 16.00 22.01 -9.53
N GLU A 23 17.28 22.10 -9.90
CA GLU A 23 17.66 22.69 -11.17
C GLU A 23 16.92 21.97 -12.29
N LEU A 24 16.12 22.72 -13.05
CA LEU A 24 15.36 22.17 -14.17
C LEU A 24 16.33 21.62 -15.22
N PRO A 25 16.04 20.43 -15.80
CA PRO A 25 16.86 19.88 -16.88
C PRO A 25 17.00 20.85 -18.03
N LYS A 26 18.23 21.03 -18.52
CA LYS A 26 18.57 22.02 -19.58
C LYS A 26 18.25 21.50 -20.99
N GLU A 27 17.89 20.25 -21.14
CA GLU A 27 17.67 19.57 -22.43
C GLU A 27 16.28 19.82 -23.02
N VAL A 28 15.36 20.40 -22.26
CA VAL A 28 14.00 20.71 -22.69
C VAL A 28 13.68 22.16 -22.44
N VAL A 29 12.84 22.74 -23.30
CA VAL A 29 12.34 24.09 -23.13
C VAL A 29 11.27 24.10 -22.04
N TRP A 30 11.39 25.03 -21.10
CA TRP A 30 10.42 25.26 -20.03
C TRP A 30 9.64 26.54 -20.29
N GLN A 31 8.35 26.51 -20.03
CA GLN A 31 7.46 27.68 -20.20
C GLN A 31 6.53 27.78 -19.00
N GLU A 32 6.25 28.99 -18.56
CA GLU A 32 5.21 29.24 -17.58
C GLU A 32 3.83 29.24 -18.24
N ILE A 33 2.93 28.37 -17.75
CA ILE A 33 1.53 28.28 -18.17
C ILE A 33 0.68 28.34 -16.90
N GLU A 34 -0.23 29.33 -16.81
CA GLU A 34 -1.10 29.54 -15.64
C GLU A 34 -0.34 29.59 -14.30
N GLY A 35 0.84 30.20 -14.28
CA GLY A 35 1.69 30.30 -13.10
C GLY A 35 2.48 29.05 -12.74
N VAL A 36 2.46 28.03 -13.60
CA VAL A 36 3.18 26.76 -13.42
C VAL A 36 4.27 26.63 -14.49
N ASN A 37 5.49 26.34 -14.06
CA ASN A 37 6.59 26.10 -14.98
C ASN A 37 6.55 24.64 -15.47
N VAL A 38 6.36 24.44 -16.77
CA VAL A 38 6.13 23.12 -17.38
C VAL A 38 7.08 22.89 -18.57
N PRO A 39 7.48 21.63 -18.85
CA PRO A 39 8.29 21.31 -20.01
C PRO A 39 7.44 21.40 -21.29
N ILE A 40 8.03 21.81 -22.41
CA ILE A 40 7.36 21.89 -23.71
C ILE A 40 7.80 20.71 -24.57
N PRO A 41 6.86 20.05 -25.30
CA PRO A 41 7.20 18.95 -26.17
C PRO A 41 8.25 19.34 -27.22
N PRO A 42 9.26 18.48 -27.49
CA PRO A 42 10.23 18.74 -28.54
C PRO A 42 9.57 18.90 -29.90
N GLN A 43 10.13 19.74 -30.74
CA GLN A 43 9.58 20.04 -32.07
C GLN A 43 9.68 18.86 -33.05
N THR A 44 10.69 18.00 -32.86
CA THR A 44 10.94 16.87 -33.78
C THR A 44 10.18 15.64 -33.41
N HIS A 45 9.55 14.97 -34.41
CA HIS A 45 8.95 13.66 -34.29
C HIS A 45 9.92 12.53 -34.65
N PRO A 46 9.86 11.33 -34.02
CA PRO A 46 8.98 11.00 -32.89
C PRO A 46 9.44 11.69 -31.59
N ARG A 47 8.46 12.07 -30.78
CA ARG A 47 8.68 12.70 -29.46
C ARG A 47 7.90 12.04 -28.32
N LEU A 48 6.93 11.21 -28.67
CA LEU A 48 6.12 10.43 -27.73
C LEU A 48 6.68 9.04 -27.55
N TYR A 49 7.02 8.65 -26.33
CA TYR A 49 7.54 7.36 -25.88
C TYR A 49 8.96 6.99 -26.36
N VAL A 50 9.38 7.47 -27.51
CA VAL A 50 10.73 7.27 -28.07
C VAL A 50 11.17 8.52 -28.80
N ARG A 51 12.50 8.72 -28.90
CA ARG A 51 13.15 9.72 -29.72
C ARG A 51 13.90 9.06 -30.86
N SER A 52 14.18 9.79 -31.92
CA SER A 52 15.00 9.28 -33.04
C SER A 52 16.35 8.72 -32.56
N SER A 53 16.94 9.31 -31.54
CA SER A 53 18.16 8.83 -30.88
C SER A 53 18.03 7.47 -30.20
N ASP A 54 16.84 7.07 -29.79
CA ASP A 54 16.59 5.80 -29.11
C ASP A 54 16.48 4.60 -30.09
N LEU A 55 16.20 4.88 -31.38
CA LEU A 55 15.85 3.83 -32.35
C LEU A 55 16.96 2.79 -32.58
N PRO A 56 18.26 3.14 -32.66
CA PRO A 56 19.31 2.11 -32.78
C PRO A 56 19.32 1.13 -31.60
N ALA A 57 19.23 1.67 -30.36
CA ALA A 57 19.20 0.85 -29.17
C ALA A 57 17.92 -0.01 -29.07
N LEU A 58 16.78 0.56 -29.51
CA LEU A 58 15.51 -0.16 -29.58
C LEU A 58 15.59 -1.34 -30.57
N LYS A 59 16.17 -1.15 -31.76
CA LYS A 59 16.37 -2.22 -32.75
C LYS A 59 17.16 -3.39 -32.16
N GLU A 60 18.26 -3.11 -31.45
CA GLU A 60 19.07 -4.15 -30.82
C GLU A 60 18.29 -4.83 -29.68
N ARG A 61 17.60 -4.10 -28.85
CA ARG A 61 16.78 -4.66 -27.75
C ARG A 61 15.67 -5.59 -28.25
N LEU A 62 15.03 -5.23 -29.36
CA LEU A 62 13.97 -6.07 -29.95
C LEU A 62 14.47 -7.42 -30.50
N LYS A 63 15.78 -7.61 -30.68
CA LYS A 63 16.37 -8.91 -31.08
C LYS A 63 16.49 -9.90 -29.91
N THR A 64 16.33 -9.45 -28.68
CA THR A 64 16.45 -10.33 -27.50
C THR A 64 15.33 -11.38 -27.48
N PRO A 65 15.60 -12.62 -26.96
CA PRO A 65 14.58 -13.66 -26.89
C PRO A 65 13.31 -13.24 -26.17
N GLN A 66 13.45 -12.49 -25.09
CA GLN A 66 12.32 -12.01 -24.29
C GLN A 66 11.47 -10.97 -25.05
N ALA A 67 12.10 -10.03 -25.76
CA ALA A 67 11.39 -9.09 -26.61
C ALA A 67 10.66 -9.81 -27.77
N GLN A 68 11.28 -10.84 -28.34
CA GLN A 68 10.66 -11.66 -29.37
C GLN A 68 9.43 -12.42 -28.86
N GLN A 69 9.43 -12.87 -27.61
CA GLN A 69 8.23 -13.43 -26.98
C GLN A 69 7.10 -12.38 -26.87
N THR A 70 7.41 -11.16 -26.44
CA THR A 70 6.43 -10.08 -26.37
C THR A 70 5.89 -9.68 -27.75
N LEU A 71 6.78 -9.59 -28.76
CA LEU A 71 6.38 -9.36 -30.15
C LEU A 71 5.47 -10.48 -30.68
N SER A 72 5.79 -11.75 -30.39
CA SER A 72 4.97 -12.87 -30.79
C SER A 72 3.59 -12.83 -30.17
N LEU A 73 3.49 -12.48 -28.89
CA LEU A 73 2.22 -12.27 -28.21
C LEU A 73 1.43 -11.13 -28.83
N MET A 74 2.04 -9.97 -29.10
CA MET A 74 1.37 -8.86 -29.79
C MET A 74 0.87 -9.25 -31.18
N LYS A 75 1.67 -9.99 -31.95
CA LYS A 75 1.26 -10.50 -33.27
C LYS A 75 0.08 -11.45 -33.15
N GLU A 76 0.02 -12.28 -32.13
CA GLU A 76 -1.14 -13.13 -31.88
C GLU A 76 -2.38 -12.32 -31.52
N LEU A 77 -2.25 -11.34 -30.61
CA LEU A 77 -3.33 -10.47 -30.23
C LEU A 77 -3.83 -9.57 -31.38
N SER A 78 -3.01 -9.34 -32.39
CA SER A 78 -3.38 -8.56 -33.59
C SER A 78 -4.29 -9.32 -34.56
N LYS A 79 -4.46 -10.63 -34.40
CA LYS A 79 -5.37 -11.44 -35.21
C LYS A 79 -6.82 -11.17 -34.82
N ASP A 80 -7.72 -11.36 -35.79
CA ASP A 80 -9.15 -11.26 -35.49
C ASP A 80 -9.58 -12.46 -34.62
N ARG A 81 -10.53 -12.22 -33.74
CA ARG A 81 -11.04 -13.25 -32.83
C ARG A 81 -11.91 -14.27 -33.53
N THR A 82 -11.91 -15.47 -32.98
CA THR A 82 -12.89 -16.48 -33.30
C THR A 82 -14.22 -16.21 -32.60
N PRO A 83 -15.36 -16.66 -33.15
CA PRO A 83 -16.67 -16.52 -32.48
C PRO A 83 -16.71 -17.14 -31.08
N ALA A 84 -15.93 -18.19 -30.83
CA ALA A 84 -15.85 -18.83 -29.52
C ALA A 84 -15.14 -17.93 -28.48
N GLU A 85 -14.08 -17.22 -28.87
CA GLU A 85 -13.39 -16.24 -28.03
C GLU A 85 -14.29 -15.03 -27.73
N GLU A 86 -15.09 -14.59 -28.69
CA GLU A 86 -16.08 -13.53 -28.46
C GLU A 86 -17.19 -13.95 -27.50
N ALA A 87 -17.66 -15.20 -27.60
CA ALA A 87 -18.70 -15.73 -26.73
C ALA A 87 -18.21 -15.94 -25.28
N ALA A 88 -16.91 -16.17 -25.08
CA ALA A 88 -16.31 -16.34 -23.75
C ALA A 88 -16.26 -15.04 -22.95
N VAL A 89 -16.45 -13.86 -23.57
CA VAL A 89 -16.44 -12.57 -22.88
C VAL A 89 -17.76 -12.34 -22.15
N THR A 90 -17.79 -12.68 -20.87
CA THR A 90 -19.00 -12.56 -20.05
C THR A 90 -19.24 -11.15 -19.50
N ASN A 91 -18.19 -10.35 -19.36
CA ASN A 91 -18.30 -9.00 -18.82
C ASN A 91 -18.54 -7.96 -19.91
N ARG A 92 -19.79 -7.47 -20.04
CA ARG A 92 -20.17 -6.45 -21.02
C ARG A 92 -19.37 -5.14 -20.91
N GLY A 93 -18.83 -4.82 -19.71
CA GLY A 93 -18.05 -3.61 -19.49
C GLY A 93 -16.68 -3.62 -20.18
N PHE A 94 -16.10 -4.80 -20.34
CA PHE A 94 -14.81 -4.98 -21.00
C PHE A 94 -14.93 -5.42 -22.48
N ARG A 95 -16.14 -5.71 -22.95
CA ARG A 95 -16.38 -6.18 -24.31
C ARG A 95 -15.78 -5.28 -25.38
N TYR A 96 -15.90 -3.97 -25.21
CA TYR A 96 -15.33 -2.99 -26.15
C TYR A 96 -13.81 -2.99 -26.19
N TYR A 97 -13.14 -3.21 -25.06
CA TYR A 97 -11.70 -3.42 -25.05
C TYR A 97 -11.31 -4.62 -25.88
N TYR A 98 -12.06 -5.71 -25.75
CA TYR A 98 -11.85 -6.95 -26.49
C TYR A 98 -12.03 -6.74 -27.98
N GLU A 99 -13.11 -6.10 -28.39
CA GLU A 99 -13.41 -5.83 -29.78
C GLU A 99 -12.34 -4.98 -30.48
N MET A 100 -11.76 -4.02 -29.78
CA MET A 100 -10.76 -3.09 -30.33
C MET A 100 -9.32 -3.57 -30.22
N ARG A 101 -9.04 -4.60 -29.40
CA ARG A 101 -7.68 -5.06 -29.13
C ARG A 101 -6.92 -5.50 -30.37
N GLY A 102 -7.54 -6.26 -31.24
CA GLY A 102 -6.91 -6.73 -32.47
C GLY A 102 -6.45 -5.58 -33.36
N VAL A 103 -7.30 -4.58 -33.53
CA VAL A 103 -6.98 -3.41 -34.34
C VAL A 103 -5.87 -2.58 -33.68
N THR A 104 -5.95 -2.29 -32.40
CA THR A 104 -4.93 -1.48 -31.71
C THR A 104 -3.57 -2.16 -31.72
N SER A 105 -3.50 -3.46 -31.42
CA SER A 105 -2.23 -4.20 -31.48
C SER A 105 -1.63 -4.22 -32.87
N ARG A 106 -2.46 -4.41 -33.89
CA ARG A 106 -2.04 -4.40 -35.30
C ARG A 106 -1.50 -3.04 -35.71
N VAL A 107 -2.20 -2.00 -35.37
CA VAL A 107 -1.84 -0.61 -35.71
C VAL A 107 -0.55 -0.20 -35.00
N GLN A 108 -0.40 -0.54 -33.72
CA GLN A 108 0.82 -0.29 -32.97
C GLN A 108 2.04 -1.00 -33.58
N LEU A 109 1.90 -2.25 -33.98
CA LEU A 109 2.97 -2.99 -34.68
C LEU A 109 3.31 -2.34 -36.03
N GLN A 110 2.32 -1.96 -36.82
CA GLN A 110 2.57 -1.30 -38.13
C GLN A 110 3.29 0.04 -37.96
N ALA A 111 2.90 0.83 -36.96
CA ALA A 111 3.55 2.11 -36.67
C ALA A 111 4.99 1.89 -36.14
N LEU A 112 5.20 0.87 -35.29
CA LEU A 112 6.53 0.49 -34.80
C LEU A 112 7.45 0.03 -35.96
N ASP A 113 6.95 -0.85 -36.82
CA ASP A 113 7.72 -1.34 -37.99
C ASP A 113 8.07 -0.18 -38.94
N TYR A 114 7.13 0.76 -39.16
CA TYR A 114 7.45 1.97 -39.92
C TYR A 114 8.56 2.77 -39.25
N LEU A 115 8.47 3.01 -37.97
CA LEU A 115 9.45 3.78 -37.21
C LEU A 115 10.86 3.16 -37.28
N LEU A 116 10.93 1.84 -37.27
CA LEU A 116 12.20 1.10 -37.31
C LEU A 116 12.75 0.91 -38.72
N GLU A 117 11.92 0.61 -39.71
CA GLU A 117 12.35 0.18 -41.04
C GLU A 117 12.04 1.21 -42.15
N GLY A 118 11.23 2.23 -41.86
CA GLY A 118 10.89 3.28 -42.82
C GLY A 118 9.90 2.88 -43.91
N ASP A 119 9.16 1.75 -43.76
CA ASP A 119 8.18 1.31 -44.76
C ASP A 119 6.93 2.19 -44.75
N LYS A 120 6.87 3.13 -45.66
CA LYS A 120 5.77 4.09 -45.82
C LYS A 120 4.42 3.45 -46.03
N ARG A 121 4.37 2.21 -46.57
CA ARG A 121 3.11 1.50 -46.78
C ARG A 121 2.50 1.09 -45.43
N LEU A 122 3.33 0.71 -44.44
CA LEU A 122 2.88 0.39 -43.10
C LEU A 122 2.38 1.63 -42.38
N ALA A 123 3.07 2.76 -42.47
CA ALA A 123 2.59 4.04 -41.96
C ALA A 123 1.20 4.40 -42.51
N ARG A 124 1.04 4.32 -43.83
CA ARG A 124 -0.26 4.62 -44.47
C ARG A 124 -1.39 3.68 -44.00
N ARG A 125 -1.09 2.39 -43.84
CA ARG A 125 -2.05 1.42 -43.27
C ARG A 125 -2.41 1.76 -41.84
N ALA A 126 -1.41 2.05 -41.00
CA ALA A 126 -1.63 2.42 -39.61
C ALA A 126 -2.51 3.70 -39.50
N ILE A 127 -2.16 4.75 -40.24
CA ILE A 127 -2.91 6.03 -40.26
C ILE A 127 -4.38 5.77 -40.64
N THR A 128 -4.63 5.08 -41.76
CA THR A 128 -5.99 4.88 -42.25
C THR A 128 -6.81 3.98 -41.30
N ALA A 129 -6.24 2.84 -40.86
CA ALA A 129 -6.95 1.92 -39.96
C ALA A 129 -7.26 2.54 -38.60
N MET A 130 -6.31 3.33 -38.07
CA MET A 130 -6.54 3.99 -36.77
C MET A 130 -7.57 5.11 -36.87
N LEU A 131 -7.54 5.93 -37.93
CA LEU A 131 -8.55 6.97 -38.14
C LEU A 131 -9.96 6.41 -38.25
N ASP A 132 -10.14 5.37 -39.05
CA ASP A 132 -11.42 4.65 -39.17
C ASP A 132 -11.88 4.09 -37.80
N THR A 133 -10.94 3.55 -37.02
CA THR A 133 -11.20 3.05 -35.67
C THR A 133 -11.64 4.16 -34.73
N LEU A 134 -10.90 5.30 -34.70
CA LEU A 134 -11.24 6.46 -33.89
C LEU A 134 -12.65 6.98 -34.22
N GLN A 135 -12.99 7.11 -35.50
CA GLN A 135 -14.29 7.60 -35.93
C GLN A 135 -15.47 6.71 -35.50
N ARG A 136 -15.23 5.39 -35.45
CA ARG A 136 -16.26 4.41 -35.03
C ARG A 136 -16.31 4.20 -33.51
N ALA A 137 -15.26 4.55 -32.79
CA ALA A 137 -15.17 4.33 -31.35
C ALA A 137 -16.23 5.11 -30.57
N SER A 138 -17.06 4.38 -29.83
CA SER A 138 -18.08 4.96 -28.93
C SER A 138 -18.31 4.00 -27.76
N PHE A 139 -17.92 4.42 -26.55
CA PHE A 139 -17.95 3.58 -25.35
C PHE A 139 -18.99 4.03 -24.32
N GLY A 140 -19.69 5.12 -24.59
CA GLY A 140 -20.63 5.74 -23.65
C GLY A 140 -19.92 6.51 -22.53
N THR A 141 -20.71 6.99 -21.57
CA THR A 141 -20.24 7.84 -20.46
C THR A 141 -20.22 7.12 -19.12
N ARG A 142 -20.46 5.80 -19.12
CA ARG A 142 -20.48 5.01 -17.88
C ARG A 142 -19.06 4.89 -17.32
N SER A 143 -18.95 5.02 -16.00
CA SER A 143 -17.72 4.76 -15.25
C SER A 143 -17.09 3.43 -15.67
N ASP A 144 -15.78 3.39 -15.69
CA ASP A 144 -14.91 2.28 -16.14
C ASP A 144 -14.93 2.04 -17.67
N LEU A 145 -16.05 2.21 -18.38
CA LEU A 145 -16.07 2.04 -19.83
C LEU A 145 -15.32 3.15 -20.56
N SER A 146 -15.34 4.36 -20.01
CA SER A 146 -14.63 5.50 -20.60
C SER A 146 -13.09 5.29 -20.64
N ARG A 147 -12.54 4.34 -19.89
CA ARG A 147 -11.14 3.93 -20.01
C ARG A 147 -10.78 3.34 -21.39
N ALA A 148 -11.76 2.75 -22.08
CA ALA A 148 -11.56 2.30 -23.45
C ALA A 148 -11.26 3.47 -24.40
N SER A 149 -11.80 4.66 -24.14
CA SER A 149 -11.42 5.88 -24.88
C SER A 149 -9.92 6.19 -24.73
N GLY A 150 -9.34 5.92 -23.55
CA GLY A 150 -7.91 6.09 -23.31
C GLY A 150 -7.04 5.19 -24.19
N ALA A 151 -7.40 3.90 -24.33
CA ALA A 151 -6.68 2.98 -25.20
C ALA A 151 -6.68 3.46 -26.68
N MET A 152 -7.78 4.08 -27.11
CA MET A 152 -7.86 4.69 -28.43
C MET A 152 -6.97 5.93 -28.54
N LEU A 153 -6.97 6.78 -27.51
CA LEU A 153 -6.13 8.00 -27.51
C LEU A 153 -4.65 7.62 -27.56
N ILE A 154 -4.15 6.71 -26.74
CA ILE A 154 -2.73 6.34 -26.75
C ILE A 154 -2.28 5.69 -28.04
N THR A 155 -3.11 4.79 -28.61
CA THR A 155 -2.79 4.15 -29.90
C THR A 155 -2.82 5.19 -31.04
N GLY A 156 -3.83 6.04 -31.06
CA GLY A 156 -3.92 7.15 -32.01
C GLY A 156 -2.76 8.11 -31.90
N ALA A 157 -2.35 8.44 -30.66
CA ALA A 157 -1.19 9.30 -30.39
C ALA A 157 0.12 8.71 -30.91
N MET A 158 0.35 7.39 -30.72
CA MET A 158 1.50 6.69 -31.30
C MET A 158 1.51 6.83 -32.83
N VAL A 159 0.39 6.56 -33.49
CA VAL A 159 0.30 6.67 -34.95
C VAL A 159 0.51 8.10 -35.42
N TYR A 160 -0.11 9.08 -34.74
CA TYR A 160 0.02 10.48 -35.06
C TYR A 160 1.48 10.95 -34.97
N ASP A 161 2.15 10.63 -33.88
CA ASP A 161 3.52 11.05 -33.62
C ASP A 161 4.55 10.30 -34.48
N TRP A 162 4.46 8.96 -34.52
CA TRP A 162 5.44 8.13 -35.21
C TRP A 162 5.33 8.16 -36.72
N CYS A 163 4.12 8.43 -37.24
CA CYS A 163 3.87 8.52 -38.68
C CYS A 163 3.62 9.98 -39.13
N TYR A 164 4.03 10.96 -38.33
CA TYR A 164 3.70 12.38 -38.50
C TYR A 164 4.01 12.92 -39.91
N ASP A 165 5.19 12.58 -40.46
CA ASP A 165 5.66 12.97 -41.78
C ASP A 165 4.91 12.33 -42.96
N GLN A 166 4.14 11.27 -42.71
CA GLN A 166 3.30 10.57 -43.68
C GLN A 166 1.83 11.03 -43.61
N MET A 167 1.45 11.85 -42.64
CA MET A 167 0.07 12.33 -42.47
C MET A 167 -0.22 13.56 -43.31
N LYS A 168 -1.38 13.57 -43.96
CA LYS A 168 -1.92 14.79 -44.61
C LYS A 168 -2.51 15.74 -43.58
N SER A 169 -2.52 17.05 -43.87
CA SER A 169 -3.15 18.02 -42.96
C SER A 169 -4.61 17.72 -42.63
N SER A 170 -5.37 17.20 -43.58
CA SER A 170 -6.76 16.80 -43.37
C SER A 170 -6.89 15.59 -42.41
N GLU A 171 -5.95 14.65 -42.45
CA GLU A 171 -5.90 13.50 -41.54
C GLU A 171 -5.53 13.97 -40.11
N LYS A 172 -4.55 14.85 -39.98
CA LYS A 172 -4.17 15.46 -38.70
C LYS A 172 -5.37 16.15 -38.05
N GLN A 173 -6.11 16.97 -38.78
CA GLN A 173 -7.31 17.62 -38.28
C GLN A 173 -8.42 16.61 -37.90
N ALA A 174 -8.57 15.52 -38.63
CA ALA A 174 -9.52 14.47 -38.31
C ALA A 174 -9.15 13.74 -37.01
N TYR A 175 -7.85 13.40 -36.78
CA TYR A 175 -7.36 12.81 -35.53
C TYR A 175 -7.62 13.74 -34.35
N ILE A 176 -7.26 15.02 -34.44
CA ILE A 176 -7.49 16.02 -33.37
C ILE A 176 -8.97 16.09 -33.00
N LYS A 177 -9.86 16.15 -33.99
CA LYS A 177 -11.30 16.15 -33.75
C LYS A 177 -11.77 14.92 -32.96
N GLU A 178 -11.27 13.73 -33.34
CA GLU A 178 -11.66 12.49 -32.67
C GLU A 178 -11.04 12.37 -31.28
N PHE A 179 -9.80 12.85 -31.07
CA PHE A 179 -9.18 12.90 -29.74
C PHE A 179 -9.99 13.77 -28.78
N ILE A 180 -10.40 14.95 -29.21
CA ILE A 180 -11.24 15.85 -28.41
C ILE A 180 -12.59 15.20 -28.11
N ARG A 181 -13.20 14.53 -29.11
CA ARG A 181 -14.48 13.82 -28.92
C ARG A 181 -14.39 12.71 -27.88
N LEU A 182 -13.35 11.88 -27.97
CA LEU A 182 -13.12 10.77 -27.02
C LEU A 182 -12.77 11.30 -25.64
N ALA A 183 -11.91 12.31 -25.53
CA ALA A 183 -11.57 12.93 -24.27
C ALA A 183 -12.81 13.52 -23.54
N LYS A 184 -13.73 14.16 -24.31
CA LYS A 184 -15.00 14.66 -23.76
C LYS A 184 -15.91 13.54 -23.23
N SER A 185 -15.78 12.33 -23.74
CA SER A 185 -16.57 11.15 -23.28
C SER A 185 -16.00 10.49 -22.04
N MET A 186 -14.79 10.85 -21.59
CA MET A 186 -14.17 10.31 -20.39
C MET A 186 -14.83 10.83 -19.11
N GLU A 187 -14.70 10.08 -18.02
CA GLU A 187 -15.26 10.46 -16.71
C GLU A 187 -14.72 11.81 -16.21
N CYS A 188 -13.46 12.10 -16.44
CA CYS A 188 -12.84 13.39 -16.08
C CYS A 188 -13.31 14.55 -16.98
N GLY A 189 -13.93 14.24 -18.15
CA GLY A 189 -14.30 15.24 -19.15
C GLY A 189 -13.10 15.88 -19.86
N TYR A 190 -13.41 16.82 -20.76
CA TYR A 190 -12.39 17.63 -21.43
C TYR A 190 -12.92 19.06 -21.70
N PRO A 191 -12.21 20.13 -21.29
CA PRO A 191 -11.07 20.09 -20.37
C PRO A 191 -11.39 19.34 -19.08
N PRO A 192 -10.38 18.64 -18.44
CA PRO A 192 -10.63 17.84 -17.25
C PRO A 192 -11.26 18.66 -16.12
N ARG A 193 -12.40 18.20 -15.60
CA ARG A 193 -13.17 18.89 -14.54
C ARG A 193 -13.14 18.13 -13.21
N ASN A 194 -13.01 16.81 -13.28
CA ASN A 194 -12.92 15.93 -12.11
C ASN A 194 -11.45 15.63 -11.81
N ASN A 195 -10.76 16.64 -11.30
CA ASN A 195 -9.39 16.49 -10.86
C ASN A 195 -9.41 15.89 -9.45
N GLN A 196 -8.84 14.71 -9.28
CA GLN A 196 -8.73 14.01 -8.00
C GLN A 196 -7.28 13.51 -7.82
N PRO A 197 -6.33 14.41 -7.52
CA PRO A 197 -4.92 14.04 -7.45
C PRO A 197 -4.58 13.13 -6.28
N ILE A 198 -5.42 13.08 -5.23
CA ILE A 198 -5.14 12.28 -4.03
C ILE A 198 -5.60 10.83 -4.19
N ALA A 199 -6.87 10.61 -4.44
CA ALA A 199 -7.48 9.28 -4.48
C ALA A 199 -8.44 9.15 -5.67
N GLY A 200 -8.02 9.65 -6.83
CA GLY A 200 -8.83 9.66 -8.03
C GLY A 200 -9.14 8.26 -8.52
N HIS A 201 -10.34 8.05 -8.97
CA HIS A 201 -10.74 6.79 -9.57
C HIS A 201 -10.45 6.74 -11.08
N PRO A 202 -10.95 7.70 -11.88
CA PRO A 202 -10.78 7.65 -13.33
C PRO A 202 -9.68 8.57 -13.85
N SER A 203 -9.40 9.66 -13.15
CA SER A 203 -8.56 10.74 -13.64
C SER A 203 -7.09 10.34 -13.82
N GLU A 204 -6.62 9.39 -13.05
CA GLU A 204 -5.22 8.94 -13.09
C GLU A 204 -4.81 8.48 -14.49
N TRP A 205 -5.45 7.45 -15.04
CA TRP A 205 -5.15 6.98 -16.39
C TRP A 205 -5.45 8.02 -17.47
N MET A 206 -6.60 8.68 -17.36
CA MET A 206 -7.11 9.58 -18.38
C MET A 206 -6.28 10.84 -18.53
N ILE A 207 -5.82 11.40 -17.39
CA ILE A 207 -5.02 12.62 -17.36
C ILE A 207 -3.53 12.28 -17.52
N MET A 208 -3.01 11.41 -16.66
CA MET A 208 -1.57 11.20 -16.50
C MET A 208 -0.95 10.37 -17.63
N ARG A 209 -1.73 9.64 -18.42
CA ARG A 209 -1.25 8.90 -19.59
C ARG A 209 -1.98 9.28 -20.86
N ASP A 210 -3.31 9.13 -20.88
CA ASP A 210 -4.08 9.10 -22.14
C ASP A 210 -4.12 10.48 -22.81
N MET A 211 -4.62 11.50 -22.12
CA MET A 211 -4.65 12.86 -22.63
C MET A 211 -3.26 13.51 -22.68
N LEU A 212 -2.34 13.16 -21.76
CA LEU A 212 -0.95 13.61 -21.83
C LEU A 212 -0.30 13.13 -23.13
N SER A 213 -0.46 11.86 -23.48
CA SER A 213 0.10 11.28 -24.72
C SER A 213 -0.51 11.92 -25.96
N ALA A 214 -1.84 12.05 -25.99
CA ALA A 214 -2.54 12.69 -27.11
C ALA A 214 -2.10 14.17 -27.25
N GLY A 215 -2.02 14.90 -26.14
CA GLY A 215 -1.60 16.28 -26.10
C GLY A 215 -0.17 16.50 -26.61
N ILE A 216 0.77 15.62 -26.23
CA ILE A 216 2.15 15.64 -26.76
C ILE A 216 2.15 15.42 -28.28
N ALA A 217 1.41 14.40 -28.75
CA ALA A 217 1.39 14.05 -30.17
C ALA A 217 0.88 15.21 -31.06
N ILE A 218 -0.20 15.88 -30.64
CA ILE A 218 -0.86 16.92 -31.44
C ILE A 218 -0.45 18.35 -31.09
N TYR A 219 0.60 18.54 -30.28
CA TYR A 219 0.98 19.84 -29.70
C TYR A 219 1.16 20.94 -30.74
N ASP A 220 1.73 20.63 -31.93
CA ASP A 220 2.02 21.63 -32.96
C ASP A 220 0.76 22.21 -33.58
N GLU A 221 -0.31 21.40 -33.70
CA GLU A 221 -1.58 21.81 -34.31
C GLU A 221 -2.66 22.18 -33.27
N TYR A 222 -2.57 21.65 -32.04
CA TYR A 222 -3.53 21.87 -30.96
C TYR A 222 -2.89 21.78 -29.58
N PRO A 223 -2.22 22.82 -29.08
CA PRO A 223 -1.48 22.80 -27.82
C PRO A 223 -2.36 22.74 -26.57
N ASP A 224 -3.67 23.11 -26.66
CA ASP A 224 -4.53 23.24 -25.50
C ASP A 224 -4.65 21.96 -24.68
N MET A 225 -4.69 20.78 -25.33
CA MET A 225 -4.82 19.51 -24.62
C MET A 225 -3.59 19.25 -23.75
N TYR A 226 -2.39 19.47 -24.29
CA TYR A 226 -1.16 19.36 -23.53
C TYR A 226 -1.11 20.37 -22.40
N ASN A 227 -1.37 21.63 -22.69
CA ASN A 227 -1.29 22.71 -21.72
C ASN A 227 -2.18 22.48 -20.50
N HIS A 228 -3.44 22.06 -20.71
CA HIS A 228 -4.34 21.74 -19.60
C HIS A 228 -3.81 20.58 -18.74
N VAL A 229 -3.37 19.50 -19.39
CA VAL A 229 -2.96 18.28 -18.68
C VAL A 229 -1.63 18.49 -17.95
N ILE A 230 -0.65 19.09 -18.60
CA ILE A 230 0.68 19.27 -18.01
C ILE A 230 0.64 20.25 -16.83
N THR A 231 -0.17 21.31 -16.92
CA THR A 231 -0.36 22.27 -15.83
C THR A 231 -1.00 21.55 -14.61
N MET A 232 -2.03 20.74 -14.82
CA MET A 232 -2.62 19.94 -13.73
C MET A 232 -1.61 18.95 -13.12
N LEU A 233 -0.81 18.31 -13.97
CA LEU A 233 0.19 17.35 -13.51
C LEU A 233 1.21 18.01 -12.58
N TYR A 234 1.77 19.13 -12.98
CA TYR A 234 2.79 19.85 -12.22
C TYR A 234 2.24 20.61 -11.01
N ARG A 235 1.01 21.14 -11.10
CA ARG A 235 0.39 21.87 -10.00
C ARG A 235 -0.20 20.97 -8.92
N ASP A 236 -0.87 19.87 -9.33
CA ASP A 236 -1.74 19.11 -8.43
C ASP A 236 -1.21 17.68 -8.16
N TYR A 237 -0.81 16.94 -9.22
CA TYR A 237 -0.48 15.53 -9.11
C TYR A 237 0.93 15.26 -8.57
N ILE A 238 1.95 15.91 -9.15
CA ILE A 238 3.34 15.69 -8.72
C ILE A 238 3.55 16.05 -7.25
N PRO A 239 3.07 17.22 -6.74
CA PRO A 239 3.21 17.52 -5.31
C PRO A 239 2.52 16.50 -4.42
N ALA A 240 1.30 16.08 -4.76
CA ALA A 240 0.57 15.07 -3.99
C ALA A 240 1.27 13.71 -4.01
N ARG A 241 1.79 13.28 -5.16
CA ARG A 241 2.55 12.03 -5.28
C ARG A 241 3.85 12.06 -4.50
N ASN A 242 4.61 13.13 -4.57
CA ASN A 242 5.83 13.29 -3.79
C ASN A 242 5.55 13.21 -2.28
N TYR A 243 4.47 13.82 -1.80
CA TYR A 243 4.06 13.69 -0.41
C TYR A 243 3.81 12.22 -0.01
N PHE A 244 3.09 11.46 -0.83
CA PHE A 244 2.88 10.03 -0.56
C PHE A 244 4.17 9.22 -0.66
N TYR A 245 5.03 9.51 -1.62
CA TYR A 245 6.22 8.69 -1.90
C TYR A 245 7.33 8.90 -0.89
N GLU A 246 7.34 9.99 -0.13
CA GLU A 246 8.23 10.12 1.02
C GLU A 246 8.06 8.96 2.03
N GLY A 247 6.84 8.49 2.22
CA GLY A 247 6.55 7.31 3.03
C GLY A 247 6.82 5.97 2.33
N GLN A 248 7.26 5.99 1.07
CA GLN A 248 7.66 4.80 0.30
C GLN A 248 6.57 3.72 0.22
N ASN A 249 5.30 4.11 0.14
CA ASN A 249 4.16 3.20 0.08
C ASN A 249 3.02 3.81 -0.75
N TYR A 250 1.89 3.09 -0.85
CA TYR A 250 0.70 3.52 -1.56
C TYR A 250 -0.55 3.42 -0.67
N HIS A 251 -1.36 4.47 -0.62
CA HIS A 251 -2.43 4.64 0.38
C HIS A 251 -3.70 3.81 0.15
N GLN A 252 -3.87 3.14 -0.99
CA GLN A 252 -5.10 2.41 -1.32
C GLN A 252 -4.98 0.89 -1.18
N GLY A 253 -3.91 0.42 -0.55
CA GLY A 253 -3.73 -0.98 -0.23
C GLY A 253 -3.16 -1.84 -1.35
N THR A 254 -3.06 -3.12 -1.06
CA THR A 254 -2.27 -4.11 -1.82
C THR A 254 -2.77 -4.32 -3.24
N ASN A 255 -4.08 -4.39 -3.42
CA ASN A 255 -4.67 -4.59 -4.75
C ASN A 255 -4.51 -3.36 -5.65
N TYR A 256 -4.55 -2.17 -5.06
CA TYR A 256 -4.56 -0.94 -5.84
C TYR A 256 -3.16 -0.36 -6.10
N VAL A 257 -2.14 -0.72 -5.30
CA VAL A 257 -0.77 -0.26 -5.57
C VAL A 257 -0.26 -0.74 -6.93
N HIS A 258 -0.45 -2.01 -7.28
CA HIS A 258 0.02 -2.52 -8.57
C HIS A 258 -0.89 -2.12 -9.74
N VAL A 259 -2.11 -1.67 -9.49
CA VAL A 259 -3.01 -1.16 -10.54
C VAL A 259 -2.80 0.33 -10.77
N ARG A 260 -2.76 1.15 -9.71
CA ARG A 260 -2.79 2.62 -9.83
C ARG A 260 -1.41 3.25 -9.85
N PHE A 261 -0.42 2.67 -9.17
CA PHE A 261 0.94 3.18 -9.28
C PHE A 261 1.51 3.08 -10.70
N ALA A 262 0.99 2.17 -11.53
CA ALA A 262 1.31 2.17 -12.96
C ALA A 262 0.92 3.50 -13.64
N CYS A 263 -0.21 4.13 -13.20
CA CYS A 263 -0.62 5.43 -13.72
C CYS A 263 0.43 6.51 -13.50
N ASP A 264 1.11 6.44 -12.35
CA ASP A 264 2.14 7.42 -11.97
C ASP A 264 3.48 7.16 -12.69
N LEU A 265 3.77 5.90 -13.03
CA LEU A 265 4.98 5.54 -13.76
C LEU A 265 4.92 5.93 -15.25
N PHE A 266 3.73 6.04 -15.85
CA PHE A 266 3.61 6.47 -17.24
C PHE A 266 4.08 7.92 -17.47
N PRO A 267 3.60 8.94 -16.74
CA PRO A 267 4.10 10.30 -16.92
C PRO A 267 5.58 10.41 -16.56
N LEU A 268 6.10 9.62 -15.60
CA LEU A 268 7.52 9.56 -15.31
C LEU A 268 8.34 9.19 -16.57
N TRP A 269 7.97 8.08 -17.22
CA TRP A 269 8.62 7.62 -18.46
C TRP A 269 8.41 8.58 -19.63
N ILE A 270 7.20 9.10 -19.81
CA ILE A 270 6.83 9.99 -20.91
C ILE A 270 7.66 11.28 -20.85
N LEU A 271 7.70 11.90 -19.68
CA LEU A 271 8.37 13.19 -19.48
C LEU A 271 9.89 13.04 -19.45
N ASP A 272 10.41 11.94 -18.91
CA ASP A 272 11.83 11.60 -19.00
C ASP A 272 12.27 11.45 -20.48
N LYS A 273 11.49 10.75 -21.30
CA LYS A 273 11.74 10.62 -22.74
C LYS A 273 11.61 11.94 -23.50
N MET A 274 10.83 12.87 -23.01
CA MET A 274 10.80 14.24 -23.53
C MET A 274 12.06 15.06 -23.16
N GLY A 275 12.84 14.62 -22.18
CA GLY A 275 14.01 15.33 -21.66
C GLY A 275 13.73 16.15 -20.39
N ALA A 276 12.54 16.02 -19.78
CA ALA A 276 12.21 16.70 -18.53
C ALA A 276 12.85 16.05 -17.28
N GLY A 277 13.41 14.84 -17.42
CA GLY A 277 13.99 14.08 -16.32
C GLY A 277 12.96 13.51 -15.35
N SER A 278 13.41 13.06 -14.18
CA SER A 278 12.53 12.48 -13.16
C SER A 278 11.61 13.54 -12.56
N ILE A 279 10.31 13.26 -12.57
CA ILE A 279 9.28 14.14 -12.00
C ILE A 279 8.95 13.84 -10.54
N TYR A 280 9.42 12.72 -10.01
CA TYR A 280 9.20 12.31 -8.63
C TYR A 280 10.49 12.29 -7.82
N SER A 281 10.34 12.36 -6.49
CA SER A 281 11.44 12.16 -5.55
C SER A 281 12.06 10.77 -5.69
N SER A 282 13.28 10.60 -5.23
CA SER A 282 13.99 9.31 -5.27
C SER A 282 13.29 8.22 -4.43
N SER A 283 12.47 8.61 -3.47
CA SER A 283 11.68 7.71 -2.61
C SER A 283 10.63 6.92 -3.40
N ALA A 284 10.17 7.44 -4.55
CA ALA A 284 9.19 6.78 -5.41
C ALA A 284 9.62 5.38 -5.89
N ARG A 285 10.92 5.12 -6.04
CA ARG A 285 11.46 3.80 -6.41
C ARG A 285 11.07 2.69 -5.43
N PHE A 286 10.85 3.03 -4.15
CA PHE A 286 10.59 2.06 -3.09
C PHE A 286 9.10 1.80 -2.84
N VAL A 287 8.19 2.44 -3.55
CA VAL A 287 6.74 2.26 -3.35
C VAL A 287 6.33 0.79 -3.51
N LEU A 288 6.83 0.13 -4.55
CA LEU A 288 6.50 -1.28 -4.84
C LEU A 288 7.22 -2.29 -3.93
N TYR A 289 8.14 -1.85 -3.08
CA TYR A 289 8.73 -2.73 -2.05
C TYR A 289 7.68 -3.19 -1.03
N ASP A 290 6.57 -2.47 -0.89
CA ASP A 290 5.43 -2.94 -0.10
C ASP A 290 4.94 -4.32 -0.58
N ILE A 291 4.87 -4.55 -1.90
CA ILE A 291 4.52 -5.86 -2.48
C ILE A 291 5.53 -6.94 -2.07
N ILE A 292 6.84 -6.63 -2.13
CA ILE A 292 7.90 -7.58 -1.76
C ILE A 292 7.77 -8.01 -0.30
N TYR A 293 7.61 -7.03 0.60
CA TYR A 293 7.53 -7.29 2.04
C TYR A 293 6.21 -7.96 2.47
N ARG A 294 5.10 -7.67 1.77
CA ARG A 294 3.80 -8.32 2.03
C ARG A 294 3.70 -9.71 1.48
N ARG A 295 4.57 -10.10 0.54
CA ARG A 295 4.50 -11.42 -0.06
C ARG A 295 4.87 -12.50 0.96
N ARG A 296 3.91 -13.39 1.20
CA ARG A 296 4.01 -14.54 2.08
C ARG A 296 4.73 -15.69 1.37
N PRO A 297 5.28 -16.68 2.11
CA PRO A 297 5.90 -17.87 1.50
C PRO A 297 4.98 -18.69 0.58
N ASP A 298 3.66 -18.70 0.85
CA ASP A 298 2.66 -19.36 -0.01
C ASP A 298 2.34 -18.55 -1.29
N GLY A 299 3.02 -17.43 -1.50
CA GLY A 299 2.89 -16.57 -2.66
C GLY A 299 1.73 -15.57 -2.61
N VAL A 300 0.88 -15.62 -1.60
CA VAL A 300 -0.21 -14.64 -1.39
C VAL A 300 0.35 -13.36 -0.78
N LEU A 301 -0.26 -12.23 -1.07
CA LEU A 301 0.08 -10.96 -0.43
C LEU A 301 -0.75 -10.78 0.84
N MET A 302 -0.16 -10.29 1.92
CA MET A 302 -0.93 -9.86 3.09
C MET A 302 -1.86 -8.71 2.67
N PRO A 303 -3.20 -8.84 2.88
CA PRO A 303 -4.16 -7.89 2.39
C PRO A 303 -4.04 -6.52 3.07
N ALA A 304 -4.41 -5.47 2.37
CA ALA A 304 -4.60 -4.14 2.91
C ALA A 304 -5.59 -3.36 2.05
N GLY A 305 -6.53 -2.66 2.69
CA GLY A 305 -7.57 -1.93 1.99
C GLY A 305 -8.57 -2.85 1.26
N ASP A 306 -9.26 -2.34 0.24
CA ASP A 306 -10.18 -3.13 -0.58
C ASP A 306 -9.40 -4.17 -1.40
N ASP A 307 -9.14 -5.34 -0.84
CA ASP A 307 -8.38 -6.41 -1.48
C ASP A 307 -9.27 -7.57 -1.94
N TYR A 308 -8.94 -8.11 -3.13
CA TYR A 308 -9.63 -9.27 -3.66
C TYR A 308 -9.11 -10.57 -3.02
N PRO A 309 -9.96 -11.60 -2.90
CA PRO A 309 -9.48 -12.93 -2.58
C PRO A 309 -8.40 -13.39 -3.58
N GLN A 310 -7.32 -13.94 -3.06
CA GLN A 310 -6.15 -14.33 -3.86
C GLN A 310 -6.00 -15.86 -3.88
N ASN A 311 -5.62 -16.42 -5.01
CA ASN A 311 -5.25 -17.83 -5.13
C ASN A 311 -3.81 -18.07 -4.68
N ARG A 312 -3.45 -19.32 -4.37
CA ARG A 312 -2.10 -19.72 -3.99
C ARG A 312 -1.41 -20.45 -5.14
N PRO A 313 -0.31 -19.94 -5.68
CA PRO A 313 0.29 -18.63 -5.44
C PRO A 313 -0.53 -17.49 -6.07
N ALA A 314 -0.51 -16.33 -5.47
CA ALA A 314 -1.15 -15.16 -6.03
C ALA A 314 -0.28 -14.54 -7.14
N LEU A 315 -0.92 -14.29 -8.26
CA LEU A 315 -0.34 -13.52 -9.35
C LEU A 315 -0.85 -12.09 -9.28
N LEU A 316 0.01 -11.14 -9.56
CA LEU A 316 -0.41 -9.75 -9.69
C LEU A 316 -1.34 -9.63 -10.89
N THR A 317 -2.52 -9.07 -10.69
CA THR A 317 -3.48 -8.81 -11.78
C THR A 317 -2.89 -7.85 -12.82
N MET A 318 -1.92 -7.05 -12.42
CA MET A 318 -1.27 -6.05 -13.27
C MET A 318 0.23 -5.94 -12.95
N PRO A 319 1.11 -6.78 -13.55
CA PRO A 319 2.55 -6.72 -13.30
C PRO A 319 3.24 -5.54 -13.99
N THR A 320 2.53 -4.75 -14.79
CA THR A 320 3.06 -3.58 -15.52
C THR A 320 3.92 -2.64 -14.68
N PRO A 321 3.52 -2.19 -13.48
CA PRO A 321 4.36 -1.29 -12.70
C PRO A 321 5.69 -1.93 -12.28
N MET A 322 5.75 -3.25 -12.14
CA MET A 322 6.99 -3.94 -11.78
C MET A 322 8.06 -3.76 -12.86
N PHE A 323 7.74 -3.98 -14.16
CA PHE A 323 8.73 -3.77 -15.21
C PHE A 323 9.00 -2.29 -15.49
N LEU A 324 7.98 -1.42 -15.35
CA LEU A 324 8.19 0.03 -15.53
C LEU A 324 9.16 0.57 -14.49
N ALA A 325 8.92 0.24 -13.20
CA ALA A 325 9.78 0.70 -12.11
C ALA A 325 11.16 0.03 -12.14
N SER A 326 11.24 -1.30 -12.31
CA SER A 326 12.52 -2.01 -12.35
C SER A 326 13.42 -1.48 -13.46
N SER A 327 12.86 -1.26 -14.65
CA SER A 327 13.62 -0.77 -15.80
C SER A 327 14.05 0.69 -15.65
N TYR A 328 13.19 1.55 -15.05
CA TYR A 328 13.50 2.95 -14.82
C TYR A 328 14.59 3.11 -13.74
N TYR A 329 14.39 2.48 -12.60
CA TYR A 329 15.28 2.62 -11.44
C TYR A 329 16.44 1.62 -11.42
N LYS A 330 16.53 0.71 -12.40
CA LYS A 330 17.50 -0.40 -12.45
C LYS A 330 17.43 -1.28 -11.20
N ASP A 331 16.22 -1.65 -10.82
CA ASP A 331 15.92 -2.36 -9.57
C ASP A 331 15.73 -3.86 -9.81
N GLU A 332 16.69 -4.66 -9.33
CA GLU A 332 16.73 -6.12 -9.53
C GLU A 332 15.64 -6.85 -8.72
N TYR A 333 15.22 -6.32 -7.56
CA TYR A 333 14.16 -6.95 -6.74
C TYR A 333 12.79 -6.80 -7.40
N LEU A 334 12.50 -5.63 -7.96
CA LEU A 334 11.27 -5.42 -8.73
C LEU A 334 11.28 -6.20 -10.05
N ALA A 335 12.45 -6.40 -10.66
CA ALA A 335 12.59 -7.28 -11.83
C ALA A 335 12.25 -8.74 -11.45
N TYR A 336 12.70 -9.22 -10.30
CA TYR A 336 12.35 -10.54 -9.77
C TYR A 336 10.84 -10.70 -9.54
N GLU A 337 10.19 -9.70 -8.94
CA GLU A 337 8.73 -9.71 -8.77
C GLU A 337 7.99 -9.73 -10.11
N PHE A 338 8.50 -9.07 -11.15
CA PHE A 338 7.93 -9.16 -12.49
C PHE A 338 8.10 -10.58 -13.08
N GLU A 339 9.28 -11.17 -12.96
CA GLU A 339 9.59 -12.50 -13.52
C GLU A 339 8.78 -13.62 -12.86
N ARG A 340 8.40 -13.48 -11.59
CA ARG A 340 7.54 -14.44 -10.85
C ARG A 340 6.11 -14.48 -11.35
N ASN A 341 5.65 -13.44 -12.05
CA ASN A 341 4.30 -13.37 -12.57
C ASN A 341 4.29 -13.90 -14.00
N PRO A 342 3.86 -15.14 -14.26
CA PRO A 342 3.77 -15.64 -15.60
C PRO A 342 2.88 -14.70 -16.41
N ARG A 343 3.27 -14.48 -17.66
CA ARG A 343 2.46 -13.67 -18.56
C ARG A 343 1.08 -14.26 -18.64
N LEU A 344 0.08 -13.42 -18.47
CA LEU A 344 -1.29 -13.80 -18.67
C LEU A 344 -1.41 -14.35 -20.10
N ASP A 345 -2.03 -15.49 -20.22
CA ASP A 345 -2.38 -16.08 -21.48
C ASP A 345 -3.41 -15.22 -22.23
N LYS A 346 -3.92 -15.73 -23.34
CA LYS A 346 -4.93 -15.04 -24.17
C LYS A 346 -6.21 -14.67 -23.44
N SER A 347 -6.49 -15.30 -22.30
CA SER A 347 -7.65 -15.00 -21.43
C SER A 347 -7.35 -13.93 -20.38
N GLY A 348 -6.09 -13.47 -20.31
CA GLY A 348 -5.62 -12.57 -19.27
C GLY A 348 -6.27 -11.19 -19.27
N ASN A 349 -6.13 -10.56 -18.14
CA ASN A 349 -6.76 -9.28 -17.81
C ASN A 349 -6.36 -8.18 -18.82
N GLU A 350 -7.29 -7.65 -19.53
CA GLU A 350 -7.16 -6.90 -20.78
C GLU A 350 -6.63 -5.51 -20.71
N SER A 351 -6.74 -4.89 -19.53
CA SER A 351 -6.06 -3.62 -19.28
C SER A 351 -4.54 -3.73 -19.51
N MET A 352 -4.04 -4.95 -19.60
CA MET A 352 -2.63 -5.29 -19.82
C MET A 352 -2.21 -5.36 -21.28
N ASN A 353 -3.11 -5.78 -22.18
CA ASN A 353 -2.72 -6.08 -23.56
C ASN A 353 -2.22 -4.87 -24.33
N HIS A 354 -2.73 -3.68 -24.04
CA HIS A 354 -2.22 -2.45 -24.63
C HIS A 354 -0.91 -1.97 -23.98
N CYS A 355 -0.49 -2.59 -22.89
CA CYS A 355 0.78 -2.30 -22.22
C CYS A 355 1.96 -3.07 -22.81
N LEU A 356 1.75 -4.09 -23.66
CA LEU A 356 2.83 -4.85 -24.30
C LEU A 356 3.75 -3.98 -25.16
N ILE A 357 3.20 -2.96 -25.79
CA ILE A 357 4.01 -2.00 -26.56
C ILE A 357 5.01 -1.28 -25.66
N TYR A 358 4.62 -0.90 -24.45
CA TYR A 358 5.52 -0.24 -23.49
C TYR A 358 6.61 -1.19 -22.97
N GLU A 359 6.30 -2.48 -22.84
CA GLU A 359 7.32 -3.48 -22.51
C GLU A 359 8.39 -3.55 -23.62
N LEU A 360 7.99 -3.54 -24.89
CA LEU A 360 8.93 -3.48 -26.00
C LEU A 360 9.77 -2.21 -25.99
N LEU A 361 9.15 -1.08 -25.68
CA LEU A 361 9.79 0.25 -25.72
C LEU A 361 10.72 0.51 -24.53
N TRP A 362 10.34 0.06 -23.32
CA TRP A 362 10.93 0.55 -22.08
C TRP A 362 11.51 -0.52 -21.17
N ARG A 363 11.15 -1.81 -21.35
CA ARG A 363 11.70 -2.85 -20.51
C ARG A 363 13.21 -3.03 -20.76
N ASP A 364 13.98 -3.06 -19.67
CA ASP A 364 15.39 -3.46 -19.71
C ASP A 364 15.49 -4.99 -19.62
N TYR A 365 15.69 -5.63 -20.77
CA TYR A 365 15.82 -7.08 -20.84
C TYR A 365 17.19 -7.61 -20.38
N THR A 366 18.14 -6.73 -20.06
CA THR A 366 19.44 -7.10 -19.52
C THR A 366 19.44 -7.17 -18.00
N LEU A 367 18.47 -6.53 -17.37
CA LEU A 367 18.29 -6.54 -15.93
C LEU A 367 17.77 -7.91 -15.50
N LYS A 368 18.50 -8.56 -14.59
CA LYS A 368 18.14 -9.86 -14.03
C LYS A 368 17.48 -9.67 -12.68
N GLY A 369 16.43 -10.44 -12.42
CA GLY A 369 15.77 -10.44 -11.12
C GLY A 369 16.67 -11.05 -10.04
N LYS A 370 16.63 -10.43 -8.85
CA LYS A 370 17.30 -10.86 -7.63
C LYS A 370 16.28 -11.13 -6.54
N ALA A 371 16.32 -12.32 -5.94
CA ALA A 371 15.47 -12.66 -4.81
C ALA A 371 15.71 -11.72 -3.61
N PRO A 372 14.70 -11.47 -2.76
CA PRO A 372 14.78 -10.48 -1.69
C PRO A 372 15.53 -10.96 -0.44
N ASP A 373 16.22 -12.11 -0.48
CA ASP A 373 16.78 -12.80 0.69
C ASP A 373 17.82 -11.97 1.47
N ASP A 374 18.39 -10.97 0.84
CA ASP A 374 19.36 -10.04 1.44
C ASP A 374 18.78 -8.65 1.76
N LEU A 375 17.46 -8.47 1.60
CA LEU A 375 16.82 -7.25 2.10
C LEU A 375 16.69 -7.30 3.64
N PRO A 376 16.70 -6.14 4.32
CA PRO A 376 16.45 -6.06 5.76
C PRO A 376 15.13 -6.75 6.14
N LEU A 377 15.11 -7.38 7.32
CA LEU A 377 13.91 -8.09 7.78
C LEU A 377 12.81 -7.16 8.28
N THR A 378 13.10 -5.88 8.49
CA THR A 378 12.11 -4.88 8.88
C THR A 378 12.08 -3.73 7.90
N ARG A 379 10.87 -3.34 7.49
CA ARG A 379 10.61 -2.17 6.66
C ARG A 379 9.63 -1.25 7.37
N TYR A 380 9.99 0.01 7.48
CA TYR A 380 9.12 1.08 7.96
C TYR A 380 8.73 2.00 6.80
N SER A 381 7.44 2.26 6.68
CA SER A 381 6.86 3.25 5.78
C SER A 381 6.44 4.47 6.60
N GLY A 382 7.13 5.59 6.38
CA GLY A 382 6.95 6.83 7.13
C GLY A 382 5.63 7.55 6.83
N THR A 383 5.56 8.84 7.15
CA THR A 383 4.42 9.71 6.84
C THR A 383 4.09 9.67 5.34
N PRO A 384 2.81 9.53 4.96
CA PRO A 384 1.59 9.61 5.77
C PRO A 384 1.05 8.27 6.30
N TYR A 385 1.83 7.19 6.22
CA TYR A 385 1.34 5.84 6.54
C TYR A 385 1.59 5.46 8.01
N GLY A 386 2.83 5.50 8.45
CA GLY A 386 3.21 4.97 9.75
C GLY A 386 2.99 3.46 9.83
N TRP A 387 3.45 2.70 8.81
CA TRP A 387 3.32 1.23 8.74
C TRP A 387 4.67 0.56 8.90
N MET A 388 4.67 -0.58 9.54
CA MET A 388 5.88 -1.39 9.70
C MET A 388 5.58 -2.85 9.41
N ILE A 389 6.42 -3.49 8.60
CA ILE A 389 6.40 -4.93 8.36
C ILE A 389 7.71 -5.50 8.91
N ALA A 390 7.59 -6.47 9.81
CA ALA A 390 8.70 -7.17 10.42
C ALA A 390 8.64 -8.67 10.09
N ARG A 391 9.78 -9.27 9.82
CA ARG A 391 9.92 -10.69 9.43
C ARG A 391 11.00 -11.36 10.28
N THR A 392 10.90 -12.67 10.46
CA THR A 392 11.99 -13.46 11.05
C THR A 392 12.97 -13.99 10.00
N GLY A 393 12.61 -13.94 8.73
CA GLY A 393 13.40 -14.41 7.60
C GLY A 393 12.65 -14.23 6.28
N TRP A 394 13.26 -14.71 5.19
CA TRP A 394 12.66 -14.76 3.86
C TRP A 394 12.28 -16.18 3.43
N ASP A 395 12.59 -17.18 4.25
CA ASP A 395 12.30 -18.59 4.00
C ASP A 395 10.83 -18.98 4.28
N ALA A 396 10.50 -20.24 3.95
CA ALA A 396 9.13 -20.77 4.10
C ALA A 396 8.60 -20.82 5.54
N ASN A 397 9.49 -20.78 6.55
CA ASN A 397 9.13 -20.86 7.95
C ASN A 397 9.07 -19.50 8.64
N CYS A 398 9.28 -18.42 7.90
CA CYS A 398 9.30 -17.08 8.49
C CYS A 398 7.95 -16.70 9.12
N VAL A 399 8.03 -15.89 10.15
CA VAL A 399 6.90 -15.14 10.69
C VAL A 399 6.91 -13.76 10.03
N ILE A 400 5.73 -13.25 9.68
CA ILE A 400 5.53 -11.90 9.15
C ILE A 400 4.52 -11.22 10.04
N ALA A 401 4.86 -10.04 10.55
CA ALA A 401 3.93 -9.15 11.25
C ALA A 401 3.85 -7.80 10.53
N GLU A 402 2.63 -7.34 10.24
CA GLU A 402 2.34 -5.97 9.87
C GLU A 402 1.78 -5.22 11.06
N MET A 403 2.20 -3.98 11.25
CA MET A 403 1.76 -3.06 12.29
C MET A 403 1.47 -1.71 11.65
N LYS A 404 0.30 -1.13 11.92
CA LYS A 404 -0.16 0.12 11.30
C LYS A 404 -0.52 1.16 12.36
N ILE A 405 -0.23 2.42 12.06
CA ILE A 405 -0.79 3.57 12.80
C ILE A 405 -1.82 4.29 11.95
N ASN A 406 -1.56 4.52 10.69
CA ASN A 406 -2.30 5.39 9.77
C ASN A 406 -2.28 6.85 10.26
N GLU A 407 -1.46 7.68 9.65
CA GLU A 407 -1.42 9.10 10.02
C GLU A 407 -2.50 9.88 9.29
N GLN A 408 -2.83 9.50 8.05
CA GLN A 408 -3.86 10.17 7.27
C GLN A 408 -4.85 9.20 6.62
N PHE A 409 -6.08 9.67 6.46
CA PHE A 409 -7.14 8.94 5.80
C PHE A 409 -7.56 9.65 4.51
N VAL A 410 -7.30 9.02 3.38
CA VAL A 410 -7.58 9.56 2.04
C VAL A 410 -8.95 9.12 1.49
N GLY A 411 -9.56 8.11 2.09
CA GLY A 411 -10.81 7.53 1.60
C GLY A 411 -10.62 6.55 0.43
N ASN A 412 -11.62 6.43 -0.41
CA ASN A 412 -11.67 5.49 -1.53
C ASN A 412 -11.50 4.03 -1.05
N HIS A 413 -10.38 3.36 -1.36
CA HIS A 413 -10.13 1.95 -1.01
C HIS A 413 -9.36 1.75 0.30
N GLN A 414 -9.01 2.82 1.00
CA GLN A 414 -8.42 2.76 2.33
C GLN A 414 -9.48 2.40 3.38
N HIS A 415 -9.08 1.64 4.39
CA HIS A 415 -9.94 1.23 5.50
C HIS A 415 -9.72 2.08 6.77
N MET A 416 -10.67 2.01 7.71
CA MET A 416 -10.59 2.64 9.03
C MET A 416 -9.90 1.68 9.99
N ASP A 417 -8.64 1.39 9.72
CA ASP A 417 -7.82 0.36 10.32
C ASP A 417 -6.60 0.90 11.08
N GLY A 418 -6.65 2.15 11.50
CA GLY A 418 -5.59 2.74 12.32
C GLY A 418 -5.35 1.93 13.59
N GLY A 419 -4.08 1.63 13.89
CA GLY A 419 -3.69 0.78 14.99
C GLY A 419 -3.88 -0.72 14.73
N SER A 420 -4.16 -1.18 13.53
CA SER A 420 -4.31 -2.61 13.22
C SER A 420 -2.97 -3.34 13.06
N PHE A 421 -3.04 -4.66 13.09
CA PHE A 421 -1.91 -5.54 12.84
C PHE A 421 -2.36 -6.85 12.19
N GLN A 422 -1.45 -7.52 11.50
CA GLN A 422 -1.64 -8.86 10.94
C GLN A 422 -0.45 -9.75 11.27
N ILE A 423 -0.66 -11.07 11.36
CA ILE A 423 0.39 -12.06 11.60
C ILE A 423 0.21 -13.25 10.67
N TYR A 424 1.28 -13.64 10.00
CA TYR A 424 1.39 -14.84 9.19
C TYR A 424 2.53 -15.73 9.70
N HIS A 425 2.26 -17.03 9.84
CA HIS A 425 3.26 -18.08 9.96
C HIS A 425 2.63 -19.41 9.54
N LYS A 426 3.15 -20.01 8.47
CA LYS A 426 2.60 -21.28 7.92
C LYS A 426 1.07 -21.25 7.79
N GLY A 427 0.54 -20.10 7.39
CA GLY A 427 -0.87 -19.76 7.29
C GLY A 427 -1.19 -18.41 7.96
N PRO A 428 -2.26 -17.71 7.53
CA PRO A 428 -2.71 -16.45 8.13
C PRO A 428 -3.32 -16.72 9.53
N LEU A 429 -2.81 -16.02 10.56
CA LEU A 429 -3.14 -16.23 11.97
C LEU A 429 -3.96 -15.10 12.59
N ALA A 430 -3.45 -13.88 12.53
CA ALA A 430 -4.21 -12.66 12.80
C ALA A 430 -4.42 -11.96 11.47
N ILE A 431 -5.68 -11.81 11.05
CA ILE A 431 -6.01 -11.41 9.69
C ILE A 431 -6.68 -10.04 9.64
N ASP A 432 -6.63 -9.42 8.47
CA ASP A 432 -7.52 -8.34 8.05
C ASP A 432 -8.79 -9.00 7.48
N ALA A 433 -9.90 -8.90 8.22
CA ALA A 433 -11.09 -9.70 7.93
C ALA A 433 -11.95 -9.08 6.84
N GLY A 434 -12.56 -9.93 6.03
CA GLY A 434 -13.42 -9.55 4.94
C GLY A 434 -12.77 -9.74 3.57
N ALA A 435 -13.51 -9.36 2.52
CA ALA A 435 -13.01 -9.43 1.15
C ALA A 435 -13.79 -8.47 0.25
N TYR A 436 -13.08 -7.80 -0.64
CA TYR A 436 -13.66 -6.93 -1.65
C TYR A 436 -14.04 -7.77 -2.87
N SER A 437 -15.32 -8.18 -2.97
CA SER A 437 -15.74 -9.05 -4.05
C SER A 437 -17.24 -8.99 -4.32
N GLY A 438 -17.62 -9.05 -5.58
CA GLY A 438 -18.98 -9.23 -6.06
C GLY A 438 -19.99 -8.14 -5.70
N SER A 439 -21.27 -8.42 -5.88
CA SER A 439 -22.34 -7.43 -5.64
C SER A 439 -22.63 -7.18 -4.16
N SER A 440 -22.43 -8.17 -3.30
CA SER A 440 -22.65 -8.06 -1.85
C SER A 440 -21.41 -7.63 -1.06
N GLY A 441 -20.19 -7.79 -1.60
CA GLY A 441 -18.92 -7.38 -0.99
C GLY A 441 -18.20 -6.25 -1.75
N GLY A 442 -18.67 -5.87 -2.93
CA GLY A 442 -18.06 -4.82 -3.74
C GLY A 442 -18.25 -3.42 -3.16
N TYR A 443 -17.66 -2.44 -3.83
CA TYR A 443 -17.62 -1.05 -3.39
C TYR A 443 -19.03 -0.52 -3.11
N ASN A 444 -19.22 0.08 -1.93
CA ASN A 444 -20.52 0.59 -1.45
C ASN A 444 -21.61 -0.44 -1.14
N SER A 445 -21.33 -1.72 -1.20
CA SER A 445 -22.26 -2.73 -0.70
C SER A 445 -22.53 -2.58 0.80
N PRO A 446 -23.61 -3.17 1.33
CA PRO A 446 -23.86 -3.18 2.78
C PRO A 446 -22.71 -3.78 3.59
N ASN A 447 -22.07 -4.86 3.11
CA ASN A 447 -20.90 -5.46 3.75
C ASN A 447 -19.71 -4.48 3.76
N ASN A 448 -19.37 -3.89 2.61
CA ASN A 448 -18.24 -2.96 2.49
C ASN A 448 -18.39 -1.73 3.42
N LYS A 449 -19.63 -1.17 3.52
CA LYS A 449 -19.90 0.04 4.31
C LYS A 449 -19.99 -0.21 5.82
N ASN A 450 -20.52 -1.34 6.23
CA ASN A 450 -20.88 -1.58 7.63
C ASN A 450 -19.93 -2.53 8.34
N TYR A 451 -19.12 -3.29 7.58
CA TYR A 451 -18.17 -4.24 8.13
C TYR A 451 -16.77 -4.07 7.54
N PHE A 452 -16.56 -4.39 6.26
CA PHE A 452 -15.25 -4.60 5.66
C PHE A 452 -14.31 -3.38 5.78
N LYS A 453 -14.82 -2.17 5.52
CA LYS A 453 -14.03 -0.93 5.69
C LYS A 453 -13.99 -0.40 7.12
N ARG A 454 -14.79 -0.98 8.01
CA ARG A 454 -14.96 -0.47 9.36
C ARG A 454 -13.95 -1.09 10.33
N THR A 455 -13.61 -0.37 11.37
CA THR A 455 -12.66 -0.79 12.40
C THR A 455 -12.98 -2.16 13.01
N ILE A 456 -14.27 -2.52 13.07
CA ILE A 456 -14.71 -3.81 13.61
C ILE A 456 -14.23 -5.02 12.81
N ALA A 457 -13.77 -4.85 11.56
CA ALA A 457 -13.19 -5.92 10.74
C ALA A 457 -11.65 -6.04 10.90
N HIS A 458 -11.04 -5.20 11.73
CA HIS A 458 -9.59 -5.10 11.85
C HIS A 458 -9.11 -5.37 13.28
N ASN A 459 -7.85 -5.79 13.44
CA ASN A 459 -7.22 -6.07 14.75
C ASN A 459 -6.84 -4.76 15.46
N SER A 460 -7.82 -3.95 15.78
CA SER A 460 -7.68 -2.62 16.37
C SER A 460 -8.53 -2.47 17.63
N LEU A 461 -8.87 -1.24 17.98
CA LEU A 461 -9.62 -0.90 19.18
C LEU A 461 -11.02 -0.38 18.82
N LEU A 462 -12.02 -0.76 19.61
CA LEU A 462 -13.34 -0.12 19.58
C LEU A 462 -13.60 0.59 20.90
N VAL A 463 -14.29 1.71 20.83
CA VAL A 463 -14.88 2.42 21.97
C VAL A 463 -16.34 2.66 21.62
N TYR A 464 -17.24 1.92 22.26
CA TYR A 464 -18.65 1.91 21.89
C TYR A 464 -19.45 2.96 22.67
N ASP A 465 -19.82 4.02 21.96
CA ASP A 465 -20.81 5.01 22.38
C ASP A 465 -22.14 4.63 21.70
N PRO A 466 -23.19 4.21 22.46
CA PRO A 466 -24.45 3.74 21.86
C PRO A 466 -25.18 4.84 21.04
N ASP A 467 -24.91 6.09 21.30
CA ASP A 467 -25.57 7.24 20.64
C ASP A 467 -24.81 7.72 19.40
N GLU A 468 -23.62 7.16 19.11
CA GLU A 468 -22.79 7.58 18.00
C GLU A 468 -23.42 7.22 16.65
N LYS A 469 -23.35 8.17 15.72
CA LYS A 469 -23.83 8.01 14.34
C LYS A 469 -22.72 8.28 13.34
N PHE A 470 -22.40 7.29 12.52
CA PHE A 470 -21.42 7.43 11.44
C PHE A 470 -22.12 7.81 10.15
N GLY A 471 -22.10 9.10 9.81
CA GLY A 471 -22.60 9.57 8.52
C GLY A 471 -21.81 8.98 7.39
N CYS A 472 -22.47 8.42 6.38
CA CYS A 472 -21.84 7.97 5.17
C CYS A 472 -22.48 8.62 3.94
N TRP A 473 -21.64 8.92 2.95
CA TRP A 473 -22.10 9.52 1.71
C TRP A 473 -23.08 8.60 0.99
N ASN A 474 -24.12 9.19 0.39
CA ASN A 474 -25.10 8.40 -0.35
C ASN A 474 -24.61 8.11 -1.77
N TYR A 475 -24.12 6.92 -1.97
CA TYR A 475 -23.86 6.42 -3.31
C TYR A 475 -25.16 5.93 -3.96
N GLY A 476 -25.56 6.53 -5.04
CA GLY A 476 -26.65 6.05 -5.86
C GLY A 476 -27.89 6.92 -5.91
N GLY A 477 -27.85 8.17 -5.50
CA GLY A 477 -28.87 9.15 -5.83
C GLY A 477 -29.56 9.82 -4.66
N GLY A 478 -29.84 11.10 -4.81
CA GLY A 478 -30.73 11.85 -3.94
C GLY A 478 -30.11 12.67 -2.82
N GLY A 479 -28.80 12.68 -2.66
CA GLY A 479 -28.08 13.61 -1.74
C GLY A 479 -28.42 13.47 -0.25
N LYS A 480 -28.98 12.33 0.18
CA LYS A 480 -29.33 12.11 1.58
C LYS A 480 -28.19 11.36 2.28
N THR A 481 -27.65 11.93 3.36
CA THR A 481 -26.73 11.24 4.26
C THR A 481 -27.42 10.00 4.85
N ARG A 482 -26.78 8.84 4.68
CA ARG A 482 -27.15 7.62 5.37
C ARG A 482 -26.14 7.35 6.47
N PHE A 483 -26.52 6.58 7.47
CA PHE A 483 -25.65 6.18 8.55
C PHE A 483 -25.18 4.76 8.33
N ALA A 484 -23.89 4.52 8.54
CA ALA A 484 -23.37 3.17 8.73
C ALA A 484 -23.78 2.66 10.12
N THR A 485 -23.83 1.34 10.28
CA THR A 485 -24.07 0.72 11.57
C THR A 485 -22.98 1.14 12.55
N ASN A 486 -23.37 1.48 13.78
CA ASN A 486 -22.42 1.81 14.83
C ASN A 486 -21.62 0.56 15.21
N ASP A 487 -20.34 0.57 14.89
CA ASP A 487 -19.37 -0.48 15.19
C ASP A 487 -18.46 -0.12 16.37
N GLY A 488 -18.65 1.04 16.98
CA GLY A 488 -17.76 1.56 18.02
C GLY A 488 -16.37 1.98 17.49
N GLY A 489 -16.16 1.94 16.19
CA GLY A 489 -14.87 2.13 15.54
C GLY A 489 -14.49 3.57 15.29
N GLN A 490 -13.58 3.75 14.33
CA GLN A 490 -13.01 5.02 13.91
C GLN A 490 -14.00 5.85 13.10
N ARG A 491 -13.83 7.19 13.16
CA ARG A 491 -14.67 8.14 12.45
C ARG A 491 -14.50 8.08 10.95
N MET A 492 -15.49 8.55 10.25
CA MET A 492 -15.42 8.78 8.82
C MET A 492 -14.94 10.21 8.57
N CYS A 493 -13.84 10.36 7.85
CA CYS A 493 -13.30 11.65 7.48
C CYS A 493 -14.06 12.26 6.28
N GLY A 494 -14.05 13.59 6.15
CA GLY A 494 -14.61 14.29 5.00
C GLY A 494 -16.09 14.02 4.78
N GLU A 495 -16.98 14.48 5.66
CA GLU A 495 -18.44 14.29 5.52
C GLU A 495 -18.85 12.82 5.30
N GLY A 496 -18.17 11.88 5.97
CA GLY A 496 -18.43 10.44 5.87
C GLY A 496 -18.21 9.88 4.47
N TRP A 497 -17.16 9.16 4.25
CA TRP A 497 -16.74 8.56 2.97
C TRP A 497 -16.36 9.54 1.84
N LYS A 498 -16.39 10.85 2.05
CA LYS A 498 -15.94 11.77 1.01
C LYS A 498 -14.45 11.58 0.77
N THR A 499 -14.12 11.32 -0.48
CA THR A 499 -12.72 11.20 -0.89
C THR A 499 -12.03 12.56 -0.82
N CYS A 500 -10.83 12.61 -0.26
CA CYS A 500 -9.98 13.80 -0.25
C CYS A 500 -9.60 14.19 -1.69
N ASN A 501 -9.72 15.46 -2.04
CA ASN A 501 -9.57 15.90 -3.43
C ASN A 501 -8.31 16.74 -3.71
N SER A 502 -7.59 17.19 -2.67
CA SER A 502 -6.38 18.00 -2.84
C SER A 502 -5.38 17.72 -1.73
N LEU A 503 -4.12 18.06 -1.97
CA LEU A 503 -3.08 17.94 -0.95
C LEU A 503 -3.37 18.85 0.26
N ASP A 504 -3.83 20.08 0.04
CA ASP A 504 -4.19 20.99 1.12
C ASP A 504 -5.32 20.43 2.00
N SER A 505 -6.34 19.82 1.38
CA SER A 505 -7.39 19.12 2.13
C SER A 505 -6.82 17.96 2.92
N LEU A 506 -5.93 17.15 2.33
CA LEU A 506 -5.31 16.00 2.97
C LEU A 506 -4.51 16.40 4.22
N LEU A 507 -3.82 17.53 4.16
CA LEU A 507 -3.01 18.06 5.26
C LEU A 507 -3.83 18.72 6.36
N SER A 508 -5.16 18.82 6.21
CA SER A 508 -6.03 19.38 7.23
C SER A 508 -6.29 18.38 8.38
N GLU A 509 -6.73 18.89 9.53
CA GLU A 509 -7.11 18.06 10.69
C GLU A 509 -8.24 17.07 10.37
N GLU A 510 -9.10 17.38 9.39
CA GLU A 510 -10.21 16.52 8.99
C GLU A 510 -9.73 15.13 8.52
N TYR A 511 -8.61 15.08 7.81
CA TYR A 511 -8.05 13.84 7.26
C TYR A 511 -6.88 13.28 8.07
N THR A 512 -6.46 13.96 9.13
CA THR A 512 -5.46 13.45 10.07
C THR A 512 -6.14 12.50 11.05
N VAL A 513 -5.68 11.25 11.09
CA VAL A 513 -6.28 10.20 11.93
C VAL A 513 -5.32 9.62 12.95
N GLY A 514 -4.03 9.88 12.83
CA GLY A 514 -3.03 9.40 13.76
C GLY A 514 -1.69 10.12 13.61
N LYS A 515 -0.77 9.71 14.46
CA LYS A 515 0.61 10.20 14.45
C LYS A 515 1.55 9.12 14.97
N VAL A 516 2.61 8.81 14.25
CA VAL A 516 3.69 8.00 14.77
C VAL A 516 4.44 8.80 15.83
N LEU A 517 4.57 8.24 17.01
CA LEU A 517 5.28 8.84 18.14
C LEU A 517 6.72 8.35 18.25
N ALA A 518 6.94 7.07 17.91
CA ALA A 518 8.27 6.46 17.92
C ALA A 518 8.29 5.22 17.02
N HIS A 519 9.44 4.93 16.43
CA HIS A 519 9.68 3.69 15.71
C HIS A 519 11.18 3.36 15.74
N GLY A 520 11.51 2.07 15.78
CA GLY A 520 12.89 1.61 15.74
C GLY A 520 12.98 0.11 15.60
N PHE A 521 14.12 -0.38 15.22
CA PHE A 521 14.43 -1.81 15.14
C PHE A 521 15.94 -2.02 15.29
N GLY A 522 16.32 -3.16 15.84
CA GLY A 522 17.74 -3.39 16.09
C GLY A 522 18.02 -4.60 16.99
N PRO A 523 19.26 -4.71 17.56
CA PRO A 523 20.39 -3.81 17.32
C PRO A 523 21.00 -3.91 15.92
N ASP A 524 20.81 -5.03 15.22
CA ASP A 524 21.23 -5.23 13.84
C ASP A 524 20.11 -4.74 12.90
N ALA A 525 20.41 -3.78 12.02
CA ALA A 525 19.46 -3.22 11.08
C ALA A 525 19.03 -4.23 10.00
N GLN A 526 19.89 -5.21 9.66
CA GLN A 526 19.59 -6.22 8.65
C GLN A 526 18.67 -7.33 9.18
N ALA A 527 18.95 -7.81 10.38
CA ALA A 527 18.21 -8.89 11.04
C ALA A 527 17.89 -8.55 12.50
N PRO A 528 16.97 -7.61 12.73
CA PRO A 528 16.65 -7.10 14.05
C PRO A 528 16.17 -8.17 15.02
N ASP A 529 16.56 -8.04 16.29
CA ASP A 529 16.01 -8.82 17.40
C ASP A 529 14.63 -8.29 17.83
N TYR A 530 14.39 -6.99 17.58
CA TYR A 530 13.09 -6.35 17.84
C TYR A 530 12.75 -5.34 16.74
N SER A 531 11.45 -5.11 16.55
CA SER A 531 10.90 -4.01 15.75
C SER A 531 9.79 -3.33 16.54
N TYR A 532 9.92 -2.03 16.76
CA TYR A 532 9.06 -1.21 17.61
C TYR A 532 8.36 -0.14 16.82
N LEU A 533 7.04 -0.03 17.01
CA LEU A 533 6.21 1.04 16.44
C LEU A 533 5.22 1.52 17.50
N LYS A 534 5.19 2.83 17.74
CA LYS A 534 4.22 3.47 18.64
C LYS A 534 3.51 4.61 17.93
N GLY A 535 2.20 4.70 18.13
CA GLY A 535 1.41 5.80 17.60
C GLY A 535 0.31 6.27 18.53
N ASP A 536 -0.10 7.49 18.27
CA ASP A 536 -1.33 8.10 18.78
C ASP A 536 -2.40 8.02 17.69
N ILE A 537 -3.45 7.29 17.94
CA ILE A 537 -4.61 7.11 17.04
C ILE A 537 -5.88 7.79 17.60
N THR A 538 -5.72 8.73 18.53
CA THR A 538 -6.85 9.44 19.14
C THR A 538 -7.70 10.13 18.10
N GLN A 539 -7.07 10.79 17.13
CA GLN A 539 -7.75 11.52 16.06
C GLN A 539 -8.51 10.63 15.08
N ALA A 540 -8.23 9.33 15.07
CA ALA A 540 -9.05 8.38 14.30
C ALA A 540 -10.47 8.24 14.85
N TYR A 541 -10.71 8.60 16.08
CA TYR A 541 -12.03 8.51 16.72
C TYR A 541 -12.69 9.88 16.83
N THR A 542 -13.99 9.86 17.10
CA THR A 542 -14.74 11.07 17.47
C THR A 542 -14.41 11.48 18.92
N ARG A 543 -15.04 12.55 19.40
CA ARG A 543 -14.93 13.04 20.78
C ARG A 543 -15.21 11.99 21.89
N LYS A 544 -15.71 10.80 21.53
CA LYS A 544 -15.90 9.69 22.48
C LYS A 544 -14.57 9.20 23.05
N VAL A 545 -13.47 9.39 22.34
CA VAL A 545 -12.11 9.02 22.77
C VAL A 545 -11.31 10.28 23.08
N LYS A 546 -10.73 10.33 24.28
CA LYS A 546 -9.83 11.39 24.72
C LYS A 546 -8.37 11.05 24.47
N GLU A 547 -8.05 9.77 24.51
CA GLU A 547 -6.72 9.24 24.24
C GLU A 547 -6.81 7.79 23.75
N ALA A 548 -6.09 7.48 22.69
CA ALA A 548 -5.85 6.10 22.23
C ALA A 548 -4.42 6.02 21.70
N LYS A 549 -3.53 5.43 22.50
CA LYS A 549 -2.13 5.19 22.13
C LYS A 549 -1.87 3.71 22.07
N ARG A 550 -1.20 3.27 21.01
CA ARG A 550 -0.84 1.86 20.77
C ARG A 550 0.65 1.73 20.52
N SER A 551 1.25 0.76 21.18
CA SER A 551 2.64 0.35 21.01
C SER A 551 2.70 -1.10 20.57
N PHE A 552 3.55 -1.40 19.58
CA PHE A 552 3.87 -2.73 19.08
C PHE A 552 5.34 -3.01 19.28
N VAL A 553 5.68 -4.19 19.81
CA VAL A 553 7.04 -4.72 19.78
C VAL A 553 7.00 -6.13 19.21
N PHE A 554 7.47 -6.27 17.97
CA PHE A 554 7.72 -7.56 17.36
C PHE A 554 9.09 -8.05 17.80
N LEU A 555 9.17 -9.26 18.32
CA LEU A 555 10.39 -9.92 18.76
C LEU A 555 10.72 -11.09 17.82
N ASN A 556 11.88 -11.03 17.20
CA ASN A 556 12.49 -12.19 16.56
C ASN A 556 13.22 -13.00 17.64
N LEU A 557 12.62 -14.11 18.07
CA LEU A 557 13.15 -14.93 19.17
C LEU A 557 14.25 -15.87 18.72
N LYS A 558 14.46 -16.04 17.41
CA LYS A 558 15.47 -16.93 16.84
C LYS A 558 15.38 -18.36 17.38
N SER A 559 14.15 -18.79 17.66
CA SER A 559 13.80 -20.12 18.23
C SER A 559 13.04 -20.93 17.18
N GLU A 560 13.39 -22.19 17.03
CA GLU A 560 12.67 -23.12 16.15
C GLU A 560 11.25 -23.44 16.65
N THR A 561 11.03 -23.41 17.96
CA THR A 561 9.74 -23.77 18.57
C THR A 561 8.78 -22.58 18.58
N VAL A 562 9.26 -21.41 18.98
CA VAL A 562 8.49 -20.16 19.04
C VAL A 562 9.32 -19.08 18.35
N PRO A 563 9.29 -18.98 17.03
CA PRO A 563 10.18 -18.10 16.27
C PRO A 563 9.97 -16.61 16.53
N ALA A 564 8.76 -16.20 16.92
CA ALA A 564 8.46 -14.80 17.16
C ALA A 564 7.40 -14.58 18.22
N ALA A 565 7.37 -13.37 18.76
CA ALA A 565 6.24 -12.86 19.52
C ALA A 565 5.93 -11.40 19.11
N LEU A 566 4.65 -11.02 19.21
CA LEU A 566 4.21 -9.63 19.10
C LEU A 566 3.61 -9.21 20.44
N ILE A 567 4.13 -8.12 21.02
CA ILE A 567 3.58 -7.51 22.23
C ILE A 567 2.82 -6.26 21.80
N VAL A 568 1.55 -6.16 22.22
CA VAL A 568 0.70 -5.01 21.94
C VAL A 568 0.28 -4.38 23.25
N TYR A 569 0.66 -3.12 23.46
CA TYR A 569 0.29 -2.34 24.63
C TYR A 569 -0.54 -1.13 24.22
N ASP A 570 -1.74 -1.01 24.83
CA ASP A 570 -2.65 0.09 24.57
C ASP A 570 -3.02 0.84 25.84
N LYS A 571 -3.15 2.16 25.68
CA LYS A 571 -3.79 3.05 26.65
C LYS A 571 -4.96 3.74 25.99
N VAL A 572 -6.17 3.53 26.53
CA VAL A 572 -7.41 4.05 25.96
C VAL A 572 -8.21 4.80 27.02
N SER A 573 -8.45 6.08 26.76
CA SER A 573 -9.31 6.92 27.62
C SER A 573 -10.53 7.38 26.84
N ALA A 574 -11.71 7.02 27.31
CA ALA A 574 -12.99 7.44 26.77
C ALA A 574 -13.53 8.71 27.47
N SER A 575 -14.52 9.37 26.87
CA SER A 575 -15.19 10.53 27.47
C SER A 575 -16.22 10.14 28.54
N SER A 576 -16.67 8.88 28.56
CA SER A 576 -17.54 8.31 29.59
C SER A 576 -17.00 6.95 30.06
N PRO A 577 -17.13 6.61 31.35
CA PRO A 577 -16.80 5.27 31.85
C PRO A 577 -17.72 4.20 31.25
N ASP A 578 -18.93 4.54 30.82
CA ASP A 578 -19.91 3.63 30.24
C ASP A 578 -19.60 3.25 28.80
N PHE A 579 -18.70 3.94 28.14
CA PHE A 579 -18.27 3.62 26.79
C PHE A 579 -17.33 2.42 26.82
N ARG A 580 -17.88 1.26 26.44
CA ARG A 580 -17.18 0.00 26.44
C ARG A 580 -16.04 0.00 25.47
N LYS A 581 -14.88 -0.53 25.88
CA LYS A 581 -13.68 -0.63 25.08
C LYS A 581 -13.42 -2.09 24.74
N TYR A 582 -13.00 -2.34 23.49
CA TYR A 582 -12.69 -3.68 23.01
C TYR A 582 -11.35 -3.66 22.27
N TRP A 583 -10.52 -4.65 22.56
CA TRP A 583 -9.36 -5.00 21.77
C TRP A 583 -9.73 -6.22 20.92
N LEU A 584 -9.43 -6.18 19.61
CA LEU A 584 -9.90 -7.17 18.64
C LEU A 584 -8.78 -8.00 18.04
N LEU A 585 -9.08 -9.29 17.77
CA LEU A 585 -8.26 -10.15 16.92
C LEU A 585 -9.16 -11.05 16.07
N HIS A 586 -8.92 -11.05 14.76
CA HIS A 586 -9.68 -11.83 13.78
C HIS A 586 -8.92 -13.07 13.33
N SER A 587 -9.66 -14.16 13.10
CA SER A 587 -9.12 -15.43 12.63
C SER A 587 -10.04 -16.10 11.62
N ILE A 588 -9.47 -17.02 10.83
CA ILE A 588 -10.21 -17.84 9.85
C ILE A 588 -10.92 -18.99 10.55
N GLU A 589 -10.17 -19.73 11.37
CA GLU A 589 -10.69 -20.85 12.13
C GLU A 589 -11.07 -20.40 13.56
N GLU A 590 -12.00 -21.15 14.17
CA GLU A 590 -12.53 -20.84 15.49
C GLU A 590 -11.44 -20.83 16.56
N PRO A 591 -11.27 -19.72 17.32
CA PRO A 591 -10.31 -19.67 18.41
C PRO A 591 -10.78 -20.46 19.63
N THR A 592 -9.82 -21.05 20.35
CA THR A 592 -10.06 -21.68 21.65
C THR A 592 -9.75 -20.68 22.76
N LEU A 593 -10.67 -20.49 23.71
CA LEU A 593 -10.52 -19.60 24.86
C LEU A 593 -10.22 -20.41 26.12
N GLU A 594 -9.24 -19.97 26.94
CA GLU A 594 -8.91 -20.61 28.21
C GLU A 594 -8.38 -19.57 29.22
N GLY A 595 -9.17 -19.26 30.24
CA GLY A 595 -8.81 -18.28 31.26
C GLY A 595 -8.51 -16.90 30.66
N ASN A 596 -7.28 -16.42 30.84
CA ASN A 596 -6.80 -15.17 30.25
C ASN A 596 -6.04 -15.37 28.94
N THR A 597 -6.24 -16.51 28.27
CA THR A 597 -5.57 -16.82 27.00
C THR A 597 -6.55 -17.21 25.92
N PHE A 598 -6.13 -17.07 24.67
CA PHE A 598 -6.81 -17.68 23.54
C PHE A 598 -5.81 -18.14 22.49
N THR A 599 -6.22 -19.17 21.72
CA THR A 599 -5.36 -19.79 20.71
C THR A 599 -6.08 -19.86 19.37
N VAL A 600 -5.42 -19.37 18.32
CA VAL A 600 -5.81 -19.53 16.92
C VAL A 600 -4.89 -20.57 16.30
N ARG A 601 -5.48 -21.56 15.63
CA ARG A 601 -4.73 -22.61 14.91
C ARG A 601 -5.17 -22.66 13.47
N ARG A 602 -4.22 -22.88 12.58
CA ARG A 602 -4.50 -23.22 11.19
C ARG A 602 -4.35 -24.73 11.02
N THR A 603 -5.39 -25.36 10.51
CA THR A 603 -5.44 -26.83 10.36
C THR A 603 -5.93 -27.26 8.98
N LYS A 604 -6.38 -26.31 8.15
CA LYS A 604 -6.92 -26.51 6.80
C LYS A 604 -5.99 -25.94 5.75
N ASP A 605 -6.24 -26.27 4.50
CA ASP A 605 -5.59 -25.70 3.31
C ASP A 605 -4.06 -25.90 3.25
N GLY A 606 -3.54 -26.91 3.96
CA GLY A 606 -2.10 -27.17 4.09
C GLY A 606 -1.39 -26.27 5.12
N ASP A 607 -2.13 -25.39 5.78
CA ASP A 607 -1.60 -24.50 6.82
C ASP A 607 -1.34 -25.26 8.12
N SER A 608 -0.35 -24.80 8.89
CA SER A 608 0.06 -25.44 10.14
C SER A 608 0.57 -24.47 11.21
N GLY A 609 0.24 -23.20 11.08
CA GLY A 609 0.61 -22.17 12.06
C GLY A 609 -0.31 -22.11 13.28
N MET A 610 0.20 -21.53 14.35
CA MET A 610 -0.52 -21.24 15.59
C MET A 610 -0.14 -19.88 16.14
N LEU A 611 -1.14 -19.18 16.65
CA LEU A 611 -1.01 -17.97 17.45
C LEU A 611 -1.59 -18.24 18.82
N HIS A 612 -0.83 -17.96 19.89
CA HIS A 612 -1.30 -18.03 21.25
C HIS A 612 -1.15 -16.68 21.94
N ASN A 613 -2.26 -16.09 22.34
CA ASN A 613 -2.29 -14.80 23.03
C ASN A 613 -2.49 -14.99 24.54
N THR A 614 -1.68 -14.28 25.32
CA THR A 614 -1.87 -14.12 26.77
C THR A 614 -2.26 -12.67 27.05
N VAL A 615 -3.42 -12.46 27.66
CA VAL A 615 -3.87 -11.14 28.12
C VAL A 615 -3.33 -10.89 29.52
N LEU A 616 -2.48 -9.88 29.65
CA LEU A 616 -1.90 -9.44 30.93
C LEU A 616 -2.64 -8.24 31.52
N LEU A 617 -3.26 -7.43 30.68
CA LEU A 617 -4.17 -6.34 31.02
C LEU A 617 -5.34 -6.33 30.02
N PRO A 618 -6.60 -6.15 30.49
CA PRO A 618 -7.02 -6.04 31.90
C PRO A 618 -6.59 -7.23 32.75
N GLN A 619 -6.46 -7.05 34.07
CA GLN A 619 -6.16 -8.16 34.99
C GLN A 619 -7.32 -9.17 35.03
N ALA A 620 -7.01 -10.41 35.42
CA ALA A 620 -7.95 -11.53 35.33
C ALA A 620 -9.29 -11.31 36.04
N ASP A 621 -9.32 -10.58 37.13
CA ASP A 621 -10.50 -10.20 37.88
C ASP A 621 -11.39 -9.13 37.20
N ASN A 622 -10.82 -8.40 36.26
CA ASN A 622 -11.50 -7.38 35.43
C ASN A 622 -11.51 -7.74 33.94
N LEU A 623 -11.23 -8.98 33.58
CA LEU A 623 -11.08 -9.43 32.20
C LEU A 623 -12.32 -10.17 31.71
N ARG A 624 -12.78 -9.82 30.52
CA ARG A 624 -13.74 -10.56 29.73
C ARG A 624 -13.17 -10.83 28.33
N ILE A 625 -13.22 -12.08 27.91
CA ILE A 625 -12.85 -12.53 26.57
C ILE A 625 -14.07 -13.21 25.95
N ASP A 626 -14.58 -12.62 24.88
CA ASP A 626 -15.68 -13.18 24.11
C ASP A 626 -15.17 -13.57 22.71
N LYS A 627 -15.79 -14.59 22.10
CA LYS A 627 -15.62 -14.86 20.67
C LYS A 627 -16.94 -14.65 19.94
N VAL A 628 -16.86 -14.01 18.78
CA VAL A 628 -17.98 -13.70 17.91
C VAL A 628 -17.66 -14.25 16.52
N GLY A 629 -18.57 -15.00 15.92
CA GLY A 629 -18.36 -15.54 14.59
C GLY A 629 -19.11 -16.83 14.33
N GLY A 630 -18.69 -17.55 13.32
CA GLY A 630 -19.34 -18.75 12.83
C GLY A 630 -20.57 -18.47 11.97
N PRO A 631 -21.31 -19.51 11.53
CA PRO A 631 -22.40 -19.37 10.59
C PRO A 631 -23.44 -18.34 11.01
N GLY A 632 -23.66 -17.33 10.15
CA GLY A 632 -24.61 -16.24 10.38
C GLY A 632 -24.09 -15.11 11.27
N LYS A 633 -22.81 -15.17 11.69
CA LYS A 633 -22.13 -14.12 12.47
C LYS A 633 -20.72 -13.80 11.96
N GLU A 634 -20.38 -14.21 10.75
CA GLU A 634 -19.04 -14.03 10.17
C GLU A 634 -18.64 -12.56 10.08
N ASN A 635 -19.62 -11.69 9.79
CA ASN A 635 -19.45 -10.25 9.63
C ASN A 635 -20.40 -9.50 10.59
N TRP A 636 -20.38 -9.89 11.86
CA TRP A 636 -21.31 -9.40 12.87
C TRP A 636 -20.92 -8.04 13.41
N VAL A 637 -21.87 -7.10 13.40
CA VAL A 637 -21.74 -5.75 13.95
C VAL A 637 -22.88 -5.50 14.93
N PHE A 638 -22.65 -5.65 16.21
CA PHE A 638 -23.55 -5.36 17.33
C PHE A 638 -25.06 -5.55 17.06
N GLY A 639 -25.47 -6.72 16.62
CA GLY A 639 -26.88 -7.07 16.37
C GLY A 639 -27.21 -7.38 14.90
N THR A 640 -26.33 -7.09 13.95
CA THR A 640 -26.58 -7.34 12.53
C THR A 640 -25.38 -8.03 11.87
N ASN A 641 -25.64 -9.10 11.12
CA ASN A 641 -24.63 -9.68 10.22
C ASN A 641 -24.72 -9.06 8.84
N TYR A 642 -23.57 -8.75 8.23
CA TYR A 642 -23.46 -8.21 6.88
C TYR A 642 -22.73 -9.21 5.96
N PRO A 643 -23.42 -10.25 5.49
CA PRO A 643 -22.77 -11.33 4.75
C PRO A 643 -22.18 -10.83 3.42
N ASN A 644 -21.12 -11.49 3.00
CA ASN A 644 -20.52 -11.30 1.67
C ASN A 644 -20.78 -12.57 0.83
N ASP A 645 -21.93 -12.65 0.20
CA ASP A 645 -22.39 -13.80 -0.58
C ASP A 645 -21.66 -13.94 -1.92
N ALA A 646 -21.00 -12.90 -2.34
CA ALA A 646 -20.40 -12.84 -3.67
C ALA A 646 -18.99 -13.41 -3.74
N VAL A 647 -18.46 -13.88 -2.62
CA VAL A 647 -17.25 -14.69 -2.66
C VAL A 647 -17.64 -16.03 -3.24
N ALA A 648 -17.44 -16.12 -4.54
CA ALA A 648 -17.85 -17.28 -5.29
C ALA A 648 -17.25 -18.56 -4.73
N PRO A 649 -17.99 -19.66 -4.74
CA PRO A 649 -17.53 -20.96 -4.28
C PRO A 649 -16.26 -21.48 -4.99
N TYR A 650 -15.92 -20.89 -6.14
CA TYR A 650 -14.75 -21.25 -6.96
C TYR A 650 -13.45 -20.53 -6.55
N LEU A 651 -13.50 -19.60 -5.60
CA LEU A 651 -12.28 -19.01 -5.06
C LEU A 651 -11.86 -19.86 -3.86
N ASP A 652 -10.84 -20.69 -4.06
CA ASP A 652 -10.31 -21.59 -3.04
C ASP A 652 -9.88 -20.87 -1.75
N ASN A 653 -9.58 -19.57 -1.85
CA ASN A 653 -9.19 -18.70 -0.75
C ASN A 653 -10.34 -17.93 -0.11
N ALA A 654 -11.58 -18.25 -0.41
CA ALA A 654 -12.75 -17.62 0.23
C ALA A 654 -12.70 -17.68 1.78
N ASN A 655 -12.00 -18.67 2.32
CA ASN A 655 -11.82 -18.86 3.75
C ASN A 655 -10.88 -17.85 4.41
N GLU A 656 -10.01 -17.16 3.66
CA GLU A 656 -9.10 -16.15 4.22
C GLU A 656 -9.79 -14.83 4.59
N ARG A 657 -11.05 -14.65 4.22
CA ARG A 657 -11.86 -13.49 4.63
C ARG A 657 -12.17 -13.42 6.12
N GLY A 658 -11.92 -14.52 6.85
CA GLY A 658 -12.23 -14.63 8.27
C GLY A 658 -13.67 -15.03 8.55
N ALA A 659 -13.88 -15.64 9.70
CA ALA A 659 -15.19 -16.03 10.19
C ALA A 659 -15.34 -15.80 11.70
N TRP A 660 -14.26 -15.46 12.38
CA TRP A 660 -14.23 -15.35 13.84
C TRP A 660 -13.49 -14.09 14.30
N ARG A 661 -13.94 -13.57 15.42
CA ARG A 661 -13.32 -12.44 16.13
C ARG A 661 -13.29 -12.73 17.61
N VAL A 662 -12.14 -12.48 18.24
CA VAL A 662 -11.99 -12.40 19.69
C VAL A 662 -12.14 -10.95 20.12
N GLU A 663 -12.92 -10.69 21.16
CA GLU A 663 -13.11 -9.40 21.79
C GLU A 663 -12.62 -9.46 23.24
N VAL A 664 -11.55 -8.73 23.54
CA VAL A 664 -11.01 -8.54 24.90
C VAL A 664 -11.54 -7.22 25.46
N SER A 665 -12.19 -7.25 26.62
CA SER A 665 -12.74 -6.06 27.24
C SER A 665 -12.62 -6.09 28.77
N PRO A 666 -12.55 -4.92 29.45
CA PRO A 666 -12.71 -4.84 30.90
C PRO A 666 -14.17 -5.14 31.28
N VAL A 667 -14.38 -5.71 32.47
CA VAL A 667 -15.70 -5.98 33.05
C VAL A 667 -16.24 -4.70 33.68
N ALA A 668 -15.43 -4.02 34.47
CA ALA A 668 -15.83 -2.82 35.19
C ALA A 668 -15.80 -1.58 34.28
N PRO A 669 -16.82 -0.70 34.33
CA PRO A 669 -16.77 0.57 33.64
C PRO A 669 -15.64 1.46 34.17
N ALA A 670 -14.85 2.03 33.25
CA ALA A 670 -13.77 2.97 33.58
C ALA A 670 -13.57 3.99 32.46
N VAL A 671 -13.10 5.19 32.80
CA VAL A 671 -12.73 6.19 31.80
C VAL A 671 -11.48 5.72 31.06
N THR A 672 -10.49 5.20 31.77
CA THR A 672 -9.21 4.75 31.18
C THR A 672 -8.99 3.28 31.43
N ASP A 673 -8.65 2.53 30.39
CA ASP A 673 -8.25 1.14 30.43
C ASP A 673 -6.94 0.96 29.67
N ASN A 674 -6.14 -0.01 30.12
CA ASN A 674 -4.95 -0.46 29.42
C ASN A 674 -5.15 -1.90 28.94
N PHE A 675 -4.64 -2.20 27.75
CA PHE A 675 -4.56 -3.56 27.24
C PHE A 675 -3.09 -3.95 27.06
N LEU A 676 -2.72 -5.11 27.53
CA LEU A 676 -1.40 -5.67 27.29
C LEU A 676 -1.56 -7.12 26.86
N ASN A 677 -1.30 -7.36 25.60
CA ASN A 677 -1.42 -8.66 24.95
C ASN A 677 -0.03 -9.15 24.50
N VAL A 678 0.25 -10.42 24.75
CA VAL A 678 1.47 -11.09 24.34
C VAL A 678 1.12 -12.25 23.43
N ILE A 679 1.43 -12.10 22.16
CA ILE A 679 1.11 -13.04 21.11
C ILE A 679 2.36 -13.84 20.77
N GLN A 680 2.39 -15.12 21.07
CA GLN A 680 3.43 -16.06 20.65
C GLN A 680 3.01 -16.77 19.38
N VAL A 681 3.96 -16.94 18.45
CA VAL A 681 3.73 -17.59 17.15
C VAL A 681 4.54 -18.87 17.10
N ALA A 682 3.90 -19.95 16.68
CA ALA A 682 4.49 -21.29 16.63
C ALA A 682 3.80 -22.18 15.59
N ASP A 683 4.26 -23.40 15.43
CA ASP A 683 3.55 -24.44 14.68
C ASP A 683 2.29 -24.89 15.44
N ASN A 684 1.25 -25.30 14.72
CA ASN A 684 -0.03 -25.71 15.32
C ASN A 684 0.07 -26.95 16.23
N ARG A 685 1.16 -27.70 16.16
CA ARG A 685 1.46 -28.85 17.02
C ARG A 685 2.32 -28.49 18.23
N CYS A 686 2.74 -27.24 18.36
CA CYS A 686 3.54 -26.79 19.49
C CYS A 686 2.73 -26.93 20.78
N ASN A 687 3.32 -27.62 21.76
CA ASN A 687 2.75 -27.83 23.09
C ASN A 687 3.61 -27.17 24.19
N ARG A 688 4.69 -26.48 23.81
CA ARG A 688 5.62 -25.83 24.74
C ARG A 688 5.84 -24.37 24.33
N LEU A 689 5.04 -23.51 24.90
CA LEU A 689 5.18 -22.06 24.78
C LEU A 689 6.07 -21.50 25.88
N ASN A 690 6.61 -20.30 25.67
CA ASN A 690 7.38 -19.61 26.69
C ASN A 690 6.43 -19.08 27.77
N ALA A 691 6.89 -19.12 29.04
CA ALA A 691 6.18 -18.47 30.13
C ALA A 691 6.18 -16.95 29.91
N VAL A 692 5.04 -16.33 30.19
CA VAL A 692 4.84 -14.89 30.08
C VAL A 692 4.63 -14.32 31.47
N GLN A 693 5.44 -13.35 31.86
CA GLN A 693 5.31 -12.66 33.15
C GLN A 693 5.14 -11.17 32.93
N ARG A 694 4.17 -10.57 33.63
CA ARG A 694 4.02 -9.13 33.69
C ARG A 694 5.04 -8.56 34.66
N ILE A 695 5.72 -7.47 34.24
CA ILE A 695 6.58 -6.66 35.07
C ILE A 695 5.94 -5.29 35.18
N GLU A 696 5.90 -4.72 36.37
CA GLU A 696 5.35 -3.39 36.55
C GLU A 696 5.91 -2.67 37.80
N ASP A 697 5.93 -1.37 37.72
CA ASP A 697 6.03 -0.46 38.85
C ASP A 697 5.10 0.75 38.64
N ASP A 698 5.24 1.81 39.39
CA ASP A 698 4.39 3.01 39.28
C ASP A 698 4.52 3.72 37.93
N ARG A 699 5.60 3.52 37.17
CA ARG A 699 5.95 4.25 35.95
C ARG A 699 5.97 3.40 34.69
N ILE A 700 6.26 2.12 34.84
CA ILE A 700 6.41 1.19 33.73
C ILE A 700 5.44 0.02 33.85
N VAL A 701 5.11 -0.54 32.71
CA VAL A 701 4.54 -1.88 32.56
C VAL A 701 5.32 -2.62 31.49
N GLY A 702 5.52 -3.91 31.68
CA GLY A 702 6.32 -4.67 30.71
C GLY A 702 6.05 -6.16 30.77
N VAL A 703 6.84 -6.86 30.00
CA VAL A 703 6.73 -8.30 29.77
C VAL A 703 8.12 -8.93 29.88
N GLN A 704 8.22 -10.01 30.62
CA GLN A 704 9.31 -10.96 30.52
C GLN A 704 8.81 -12.19 29.76
N LEU A 705 9.48 -12.53 28.66
CA LEU A 705 9.14 -13.62 27.76
C LEU A 705 10.42 -14.26 27.23
N ALA A 706 10.60 -15.57 27.44
CA ALA A 706 11.84 -16.28 27.08
C ALA A 706 13.07 -15.53 27.66
N ASP A 707 14.01 -15.15 26.82
CA ASP A 707 15.19 -14.36 27.14
C ASP A 707 14.99 -12.86 26.84
N ARG A 708 13.75 -12.37 26.75
CA ARG A 708 13.42 -10.97 26.43
C ARG A 708 12.74 -10.27 27.60
N VAL A 709 13.09 -9.00 27.78
CA VAL A 709 12.40 -8.07 28.69
C VAL A 709 12.05 -6.82 27.91
N VAL A 710 10.76 -6.52 27.84
CA VAL A 710 10.23 -5.35 27.13
C VAL A 710 9.43 -4.50 28.09
N THR A 711 9.65 -3.18 28.10
CA THR A 711 8.89 -2.26 28.96
C THR A 711 8.31 -1.08 28.18
N PHE A 712 7.19 -0.56 28.68
CA PHE A 712 6.47 0.60 28.17
C PHE A 712 6.20 1.58 29.31
N ALA A 713 6.09 2.87 29.00
CA ALA A 713 5.63 3.87 29.96
C ALA A 713 4.13 3.66 30.29
N ARG A 714 3.77 3.69 31.57
CA ARG A 714 2.35 3.73 31.99
C ARG A 714 1.69 5.06 31.72
N SER A 715 2.49 6.13 31.72
CA SER A 715 2.03 7.49 31.35
C SER A 715 1.86 7.64 29.83
N SER A 716 1.15 8.69 29.45
CA SER A 716 1.02 9.08 28.05
C SER A 716 2.29 9.71 27.49
N GLU A 717 3.14 10.22 28.36
CA GLU A 717 4.38 10.91 28.03
C GLU A 717 5.58 9.97 28.19
N PRO A 718 6.67 10.20 27.45
CA PRO A 718 7.90 9.48 27.63
C PRO A 718 8.45 9.59 29.06
N LEU A 719 9.13 8.54 29.51
CA LEU A 719 9.78 8.47 30.81
C LEU A 719 10.87 9.54 30.92
N GLN A 720 10.77 10.40 31.93
CA GLN A 720 11.68 11.52 32.15
C GLN A 720 12.39 11.47 33.50
N LYS A 721 11.98 10.56 34.38
CA LYS A 721 12.48 10.42 35.75
C LYS A 721 13.00 9.03 35.94
N ASP A 722 13.92 8.90 36.89
CA ASP A 722 14.49 7.64 37.29
C ASP A 722 13.44 6.61 37.68
N PHE A 723 13.62 5.38 37.29
CA PHE A 723 12.75 4.26 37.63
C PHE A 723 13.57 2.97 37.83
N THR A 724 12.93 2.00 38.46
CA THR A 724 13.57 0.71 38.77
C THR A 724 12.84 -0.43 38.04
N LEU A 725 13.59 -1.36 37.51
CA LEU A 725 13.07 -2.57 36.85
C LEU A 725 13.71 -3.79 37.54
N THR A 726 12.85 -4.66 38.09
CA THR A 726 13.31 -5.94 38.67
C THR A 726 12.94 -7.08 37.74
N VAL A 727 13.94 -7.87 37.36
CA VAL A 727 13.80 -9.06 36.51
C VAL A 727 14.19 -10.29 37.33
N ASN A 728 13.24 -11.23 37.41
CA ASN A 728 13.40 -12.49 38.14
C ASN A 728 13.89 -13.60 37.20
N GLY A 729 14.53 -14.61 37.79
CA GLY A 729 14.98 -15.80 37.07
C GLY A 729 16.51 -15.99 37.07
N THR A 730 16.97 -16.86 36.19
CA THR A 730 18.39 -17.18 36.00
C THR A 730 18.70 -17.11 34.52
N GLY A 731 19.83 -16.53 34.15
CA GLY A 731 20.25 -16.41 32.75
C GLY A 731 20.47 -14.97 32.33
N THR A 732 20.77 -14.81 31.05
CA THR A 732 20.96 -13.51 30.39
C THR A 732 19.72 -13.14 29.61
N TYR A 733 19.28 -11.90 29.72
CA TYR A 733 18.09 -11.35 29.06
C TYR A 733 18.54 -10.22 28.13
N LYS A 734 17.83 -10.09 27.02
CA LYS A 734 17.90 -8.94 26.12
C LYS A 734 16.78 -7.96 26.48
N PHE A 735 17.19 -6.77 26.86
CA PHE A 735 16.30 -5.70 27.28
C PHE A 735 15.93 -4.80 26.09
N VAL A 736 14.66 -4.48 25.97
CA VAL A 736 14.11 -3.47 25.05
C VAL A 736 13.28 -2.51 25.89
N ILE A 737 13.92 -1.44 26.33
CA ILE A 737 13.32 -0.42 27.19
C ILE A 737 12.80 0.70 26.27
N THR A 738 11.48 0.79 26.12
CA THR A 738 10.86 1.76 25.24
C THR A 738 10.34 2.98 26.00
N ASP A 739 9.87 3.98 25.25
CA ASP A 739 9.25 5.19 25.79
C ASP A 739 10.21 6.05 26.65
N LEU A 740 11.48 5.94 26.48
CA LEU A 740 12.43 6.83 27.13
C LEU A 740 12.43 8.21 26.44
N LYS A 741 12.45 9.28 27.22
CA LYS A 741 12.68 10.62 26.66
C LYS A 741 14.10 10.69 26.09
N ALA A 742 14.24 11.29 24.92
CA ALA A 742 15.52 11.54 24.28
C ALA A 742 16.52 12.22 25.21
N GLY A 743 17.78 11.84 25.10
CA GLY A 743 18.88 12.33 25.90
C GLY A 743 19.67 11.20 26.56
N ASN A 744 20.56 11.55 27.50
CA ASN A 744 21.46 10.59 28.10
C ASN A 744 20.80 9.82 29.25
N TRP A 745 20.92 8.49 29.20
CA TRP A 745 20.48 7.58 30.24
C TRP A 745 21.61 6.71 30.70
N GLN A 746 21.69 6.43 32.00
CA GLN A 746 22.60 5.51 32.64
C GLN A 746 21.82 4.38 33.29
N VAL A 747 22.31 3.16 33.21
CA VAL A 747 21.72 2.02 33.92
C VAL A 747 22.66 1.54 34.98
N LYS A 748 22.18 1.45 36.21
CA LYS A 748 22.87 0.80 37.30
C LYS A 748 22.26 -0.57 37.57
N LYS A 749 23.06 -1.53 37.95
CA LYS A 749 22.62 -2.84 38.43
C LYS A 749 23.19 -3.07 39.83
N ASP A 750 22.30 -3.38 40.75
CA ASP A 750 22.68 -3.60 42.15
C ASP A 750 23.56 -2.46 42.73
N GLY A 751 23.23 -1.21 42.35
CA GLY A 751 23.91 0.01 42.78
C GLY A 751 25.20 0.38 42.00
N CYS A 752 25.70 -0.49 41.13
CA CYS A 752 26.90 -0.24 40.31
C CYS A 752 26.51 0.17 38.88
N ILE A 753 27.30 1.05 38.26
CA ILE A 753 27.12 1.43 36.85
C ILE A 753 27.28 0.18 36.00
N PHE A 754 26.21 -0.16 35.27
CA PHE A 754 26.14 -1.31 34.37
C PHE A 754 26.23 -0.86 32.91
N ILE A 755 25.40 0.13 32.53
CA ILE A 755 25.47 0.82 31.23
C ILE A 755 25.87 2.26 31.52
N PRO A 756 26.99 2.76 30.95
CA PRO A 756 27.37 4.14 31.09
C PRO A 756 26.36 5.08 30.42
N LEU A 757 26.53 6.37 30.60
CA LEU A 757 25.69 7.37 29.92
C LEU A 757 25.61 7.06 28.42
N THR A 758 24.42 6.71 27.97
CA THR A 758 24.11 6.32 26.59
C THR A 758 22.99 7.21 26.07
N GLU A 759 23.20 7.75 24.90
CA GLU A 759 22.20 8.61 24.25
C GLU A 759 21.03 7.78 23.69
N VAL A 760 19.82 8.13 24.12
CA VAL A 760 18.56 7.63 23.55
C VAL A 760 18.07 8.63 22.52
N GLN A 761 17.78 8.17 21.32
CA GLN A 761 17.36 9.00 20.20
C GLN A 761 15.87 9.40 20.31
N ALA A 762 15.55 10.56 19.77
CA ALA A 762 14.16 11.05 19.77
C ALA A 762 13.24 10.25 18.81
N SER A 763 13.82 9.58 17.81
CA SER A 763 13.08 8.83 16.80
C SER A 763 12.44 7.54 17.33
N ASP A 764 13.12 6.88 18.29
CA ASP A 764 12.71 5.58 18.83
C ASP A 764 12.41 5.59 20.33
N GLY A 765 13.12 6.39 21.12
CA GLY A 765 12.99 6.39 22.58
C GLY A 765 13.37 5.05 23.21
N VAL A 766 14.29 4.28 22.60
CA VAL A 766 14.62 2.91 22.99
C VAL A 766 16.05 2.82 23.50
N LEU A 767 16.23 2.08 24.60
CA LEU A 767 17.52 1.63 25.08
C LEU A 767 17.55 0.10 25.09
N THR A 768 18.57 -0.49 24.47
CA THR A 768 18.77 -1.95 24.44
C THR A 768 20.08 -2.35 25.05
N PHE A 769 20.09 -3.47 25.78
CA PHE A 769 21.29 -4.09 26.34
C PHE A 769 21.03 -5.54 26.71
N GLU A 770 22.11 -6.27 27.04
CA GLU A 770 22.01 -7.63 27.62
C GLU A 770 22.44 -7.59 29.08
N GLY A 771 21.73 -8.34 29.92
CA GLY A 771 22.06 -8.43 31.35
C GLY A 771 21.40 -9.62 32.03
N SER A 772 21.96 -10.07 33.17
CA SER A 772 21.37 -11.17 33.98
C SER A 772 20.18 -10.65 34.79
N ALA A 773 19.38 -11.56 35.37
CA ALA A 773 18.36 -11.21 36.35
C ALA A 773 18.91 -10.31 37.47
N GLY A 774 18.06 -9.48 38.07
CA GLY A 774 18.46 -8.51 39.11
C GLY A 774 17.64 -7.22 39.07
N SER A 775 18.05 -6.27 39.90
CA SER A 775 17.40 -4.94 39.94
C SER A 775 18.20 -3.92 39.13
N TYR A 776 17.55 -3.26 38.22
CA TYR A 776 18.13 -2.25 37.35
C TYR A 776 17.50 -0.88 37.64
N GLU A 777 18.36 0.10 37.90
CA GLU A 777 17.97 1.47 38.11
C GLU A 777 18.34 2.31 36.87
N PHE A 778 17.36 2.93 36.26
CA PHE A 778 17.50 3.79 35.09
C PHE A 778 17.56 5.24 35.58
N CYS A 779 18.69 5.89 35.35
CA CYS A 779 18.92 7.28 35.75
C CYS A 779 19.15 8.15 34.53
N ARG A 780 18.56 9.37 34.58
CA ARG A 780 18.68 10.33 33.48
C ARG A 780 19.70 11.41 33.75
#